data_2f4b17b420d61b16c0fb3a14fca5968d
#
_entry.id   2f4b17b420d61b16c0fb3a14fca5968d
#
_cell.length_a   1.000
_cell.length_b   1.000
_cell.length_c   1.000
_cell.angle_alpha   90.00
_cell.angle_beta   90.00
_cell.angle_gamma   90.00
#
_symmetry.space_group_name_H-M   'P 1'
#
loop_
_entity.id
_entity.type
_entity.pdbx_description
1 polymer ?
#
loop_
_entity_poly.entity_id
_entity_poly.type
_entity_poly.pdbx_seq_one_letter_code
_entity_poly.pdbx_strand_id
1 'polypeptide(L)'
;MFLNIFFNEIKYWFNRPAFYIYTIIFFLLSVFISAAAAGIFDFITLTTGSSKIVNSPFGIAGLFAAPASLLIFFYPSIIGSTISRDYESEIHTILYSYPFSKINYLTAKFLSGFFIVNLIILIIFLGTPLGLILPGTNQEIVNPFDLKSYLDAYYIVILPNLFLYSSIIFGVVTFTRNVYVGFVSVILIVIIEGLLQGLSSNPDNRFLAALLDPSGNSAVAYYTRYWTVSEQNELYLPLGKLLIYNRLIITSLGAIILFSIYKVFSFSQNAFTFSFSKKDSKRMIKNNFGGITKVNLPKITINFSFKNDLKKLWDLSNIDFLFIVKSWPFIIIVIISLLINLVGLFELGNVFGTPTYPRTWKMLQAGVTFTLFINICTFLYAGNLLHRSRLANVNQLIDTTPTPNWILLGSKFLAIIKMQLILVSLVMISGILFQIYNGYYDFEIGHYLYELIGLSMISYVIWALLAFLIQTLITDRYVGLFIMILLFIGIPLLGAAGLEQSIFKYNAGTGYAYSDMNGYGSSINRFFLYKIYWLSLGLVFYVLSYLFYFRGLPSSFKERIVLAKSRFKGKYPKFLGFFLLIFFSSGGYLYYETNVLNKRTTAKESELQTVEWEKKYKKYENYDQPRIVSVKVDVNIFPKTLDADASGTYVMVNKTSNLIDSLFLNHGNSISTFEFNKENDLVLEDTLYNFDIYKLKQALNPGDSINLFFTVKNKPNTMIRNNSS
;
A
#
# COMPACT_ATOMS: atom_id res chain seq x y z
N MET A 1 24.54 37.06 0.61
CA MET A 1 24.17 36.23 1.77
C MET A 1 23.14 35.16 1.41
N PHE A 2 22.05 35.46 0.66
CA PHE A 2 21.14 34.49 0.09
C PHE A 2 21.86 33.35 -0.64
N LEU A 3 22.75 33.68 -1.61
CA LEU A 3 23.48 32.68 -2.41
C LEU A 3 24.36 31.78 -1.56
N ASN A 4 24.98 32.31 -0.48
CA ASN A 4 25.81 31.50 0.39
C ASN A 4 25.01 30.42 1.13
N ILE A 5 23.83 30.79 1.66
CA ILE A 5 22.92 29.81 2.30
C ILE A 5 22.43 28.79 1.28
N PHE A 6 22.00 29.26 0.12
CA PHE A 6 21.48 28.42 -0.95
C PHE A 6 22.51 27.40 -1.43
N PHE A 7 23.72 27.82 -1.79
CA PHE A 7 24.77 26.92 -2.28
C PHE A 7 25.32 25.99 -1.18
N ASN A 8 25.35 26.42 0.07
CA ASN A 8 25.73 25.55 1.18
C ASN A 8 24.73 24.41 1.38
N GLU A 9 23.40 24.68 1.25
CA GLU A 9 22.38 23.67 1.31
C GLU A 9 22.48 22.67 0.15
N ILE A 10 22.71 23.15 -1.08
CA ILE A 10 22.92 22.28 -2.25
C ILE A 10 24.16 21.42 -2.06
N LYS A 11 25.28 22.01 -1.66
CA LYS A 11 26.54 21.28 -1.39
C LYS A 11 26.34 20.21 -0.32
N TYR A 12 25.55 20.49 0.72
CA TYR A 12 25.21 19.51 1.74
C TYR A 12 24.51 18.30 1.15
N TRP A 13 23.52 18.49 0.26
CA TRP A 13 22.80 17.41 -0.39
C TRP A 13 23.69 16.56 -1.31
N PHE A 14 24.51 17.21 -2.13
CA PHE A 14 25.47 16.50 -3.01
C PHE A 14 26.54 15.70 -2.25
N ASN A 15 26.86 16.07 -1.03
CA ASN A 15 27.78 15.33 -0.17
C ASN A 15 27.10 14.17 0.58
N ARG A 16 25.78 14.00 0.47
CA ARG A 16 25.03 12.96 1.18
C ARG A 16 24.71 11.76 0.27
N PRO A 17 25.01 10.52 0.71
CA PRO A 17 24.61 9.31 -0.03
C PRO A 17 23.11 9.22 -0.28
N ALA A 18 22.28 9.76 0.62
CA ALA A 18 20.82 9.77 0.51
C ALA A 18 20.34 10.41 -0.80
N PHE A 19 20.97 11.51 -1.25
CA PHE A 19 20.62 12.16 -2.51
C PHE A 19 20.77 11.20 -3.70
N TYR A 20 21.92 10.53 -3.79
CA TYR A 20 22.19 9.58 -4.88
C TYR A 20 21.27 8.37 -4.82
N ILE A 21 20.97 7.88 -3.64
CA ILE A 21 20.02 6.77 -3.45
C ILE A 21 18.64 7.16 -3.97
N TYR A 22 18.13 8.34 -3.58
CA TYR A 22 16.83 8.81 -4.07
C TYR A 22 16.83 8.97 -5.60
N THR A 23 17.85 9.60 -6.13
CA THR A 23 18.01 9.83 -7.56
C THR A 23 18.03 8.54 -8.38
N ILE A 24 18.84 7.56 -7.94
CA ILE A 24 18.94 6.25 -8.63
C ILE A 24 17.61 5.49 -8.55
N ILE A 25 16.96 5.49 -7.38
CA ILE A 25 15.68 4.78 -7.20
C ILE A 25 14.61 5.37 -8.12
N PHE A 26 14.46 6.70 -8.17
CA PHE A 26 13.45 7.33 -9.03
C PHE A 26 13.77 7.23 -10.51
N PHE A 27 15.05 7.25 -10.89
CA PHE A 27 15.47 6.94 -12.24
C PHE A 27 15.07 5.53 -12.66
N LEU A 28 15.45 4.51 -11.86
CA LEU A 28 15.11 3.13 -12.14
C LEU A 28 13.60 2.88 -12.13
N LEU A 29 12.88 3.54 -11.23
CA LEU A 29 11.42 3.46 -11.16
C LEU A 29 10.76 4.03 -12.41
N SER A 30 11.23 5.18 -12.92
CA SER A 30 10.69 5.78 -14.14
C SER A 30 11.00 4.92 -15.37
N VAL A 31 12.21 4.37 -15.47
CA VAL A 31 12.58 3.41 -16.52
C VAL A 31 11.69 2.17 -16.44
N PHE A 32 11.50 1.61 -15.25
CA PHE A 32 10.68 0.41 -15.06
C PHE A 32 9.21 0.65 -15.42
N ILE A 33 8.60 1.74 -14.94
CA ILE A 33 7.20 2.07 -15.24
C ILE A 33 7.00 2.26 -16.75
N SER A 34 7.90 2.98 -17.41
CA SER A 34 7.80 3.25 -18.84
C SER A 34 8.04 2.00 -19.70
N ALA A 35 9.00 1.16 -19.30
CA ALA A 35 9.27 -0.11 -19.95
C ALA A 35 8.09 -1.10 -19.80
N ALA A 36 7.49 -1.12 -18.62
CA ALA A 36 6.30 -1.91 -18.34
C ALA A 36 5.11 -1.45 -19.19
N ALA A 37 4.89 -0.14 -19.25
CA ALA A 37 3.83 0.43 -20.08
C ALA A 37 4.05 0.15 -21.59
N ALA A 38 5.30 0.11 -22.04
CA ALA A 38 5.67 -0.24 -23.42
C ALA A 38 5.64 -1.75 -23.70
N GLY A 39 5.13 -2.58 -22.78
CA GLY A 39 4.87 -4.00 -23.02
C GLY A 39 6.08 -4.92 -22.90
N ILE A 40 7.18 -4.51 -22.22
CA ILE A 40 8.29 -5.44 -21.90
C ILE A 40 7.79 -6.62 -21.07
N PHE A 41 6.83 -6.34 -20.19
CA PHE A 41 6.18 -7.37 -19.42
C PHE A 41 4.83 -7.66 -20.04
N ASP A 42 4.66 -8.81 -20.63
CA ASP A 42 3.44 -9.27 -21.32
C ASP A 42 2.13 -9.16 -20.48
N PHE A 43 2.25 -8.86 -19.19
CA PHE A 43 1.16 -8.84 -18.22
C PHE A 43 0.79 -7.44 -17.72
N ILE A 44 1.57 -6.41 -18.06
CA ILE A 44 1.30 -5.04 -17.63
C ILE A 44 0.77 -4.24 -18.78
N THR A 45 -0.54 -4.23 -18.96
CA THR A 45 -1.20 -3.19 -19.73
C THR A 45 -1.41 -1.97 -18.83
N LEU A 46 -0.34 -1.23 -18.54
CA LEU A 46 -0.46 0.10 -17.96
C LEU A 46 -0.90 1.08 -19.07
N THR A 47 -2.06 0.81 -19.63
CA THR A 47 -2.69 1.79 -20.51
C THR A 47 -3.23 2.91 -19.63
N THR A 48 -2.63 4.07 -19.74
CA THR A 48 -3.16 5.30 -19.17
C THR A 48 -4.42 5.68 -19.95
N GLY A 49 -5.55 5.19 -19.49
CA GLY A 49 -6.83 5.35 -20.18
C GLY A 49 -7.03 4.39 -21.35
N SER A 50 -7.88 4.75 -22.29
CA SER A 50 -8.17 3.98 -23.51
C SER A 50 -7.20 4.21 -24.66
N SER A 51 -6.12 5.00 -24.45
CA SER A 51 -5.12 5.26 -25.48
C SER A 51 -4.31 4.00 -25.77
N LYS A 52 -4.17 3.64 -27.04
CA LYS A 52 -3.35 2.51 -27.48
C LYS A 52 -1.86 2.85 -27.50
N ILE A 53 -1.51 4.14 -27.62
CA ILE A 53 -0.13 4.61 -27.71
C ILE A 53 0.30 5.11 -26.33
N VAL A 54 1.32 4.46 -25.79
CA VAL A 54 1.78 4.66 -24.42
C VAL A 54 2.35 6.06 -24.17
N ASN A 55 3.15 6.56 -25.12
CA ASN A 55 3.77 7.88 -25.08
C ASN A 55 3.05 8.89 -25.98
N SER A 56 1.74 8.73 -26.16
CA SER A 56 0.93 9.78 -26.80
C SER A 56 1.08 11.10 -26.04
N PRO A 57 0.84 12.27 -26.67
CA PRO A 57 0.95 13.56 -25.99
C PRO A 57 0.12 13.66 -24.72
N PHE A 58 -1.03 13.00 -24.68
CA PHE A 58 -1.87 12.85 -23.49
C PHE A 58 -1.30 11.80 -22.51
N GLY A 59 -0.85 10.64 -23.00
CA GLY A 59 -0.36 9.52 -22.18
C GLY A 59 0.91 9.83 -21.40
N ILE A 60 1.81 10.65 -21.93
CA ILE A 60 3.05 11.09 -21.27
C ILE A 60 2.77 11.75 -19.92
N ALA A 61 1.70 12.53 -19.80
CA ALA A 61 1.36 13.16 -18.53
C ALA A 61 1.13 12.14 -17.42
N GLY A 62 0.45 11.03 -17.70
CA GLY A 62 0.24 9.93 -16.77
C GLY A 62 1.53 9.16 -16.44
N LEU A 63 2.32 8.81 -17.47
CA LEU A 63 3.59 8.11 -17.29
C LEU A 63 4.58 8.90 -16.41
N PHE A 64 4.62 10.20 -16.59
CA PHE A 64 5.51 11.08 -15.84
C PHE A 64 4.96 11.40 -14.44
N ALA A 65 3.66 11.54 -14.30
CA ALA A 65 3.01 11.81 -13.02
C ALA A 65 3.10 10.61 -12.06
N ALA A 66 3.09 9.38 -12.54
CA ALA A 66 3.12 8.18 -11.72
C ALA A 66 4.36 8.09 -10.80
N PRO A 67 5.62 8.15 -11.28
CA PRO A 67 6.79 8.20 -10.40
C PRO A 67 6.90 9.52 -9.63
N ALA A 68 6.44 10.65 -10.20
CA ALA A 68 6.50 11.95 -9.54
C ALA A 68 5.54 12.03 -8.33
N SER A 69 4.39 11.37 -8.37
CA SER A 69 3.47 11.30 -7.23
C SER A 69 4.06 10.55 -6.03
N LEU A 70 4.89 9.55 -6.27
CA LEU A 70 5.60 8.85 -5.19
C LEU A 70 6.69 9.72 -4.56
N LEU A 71 7.23 10.69 -5.30
CA LEU A 71 8.25 11.59 -4.79
C LEU A 71 7.73 12.51 -3.66
N ILE A 72 6.42 12.73 -3.54
CA ILE A 72 5.82 13.55 -2.47
C ILE A 72 6.21 13.05 -1.07
N PHE A 73 6.37 11.74 -0.90
CA PHE A 73 6.81 11.13 0.36
C PHE A 73 8.24 11.53 0.77
N PHE A 74 9.02 12.13 -0.12
CA PHE A 74 10.38 12.62 0.16
C PHE A 74 10.44 14.10 0.49
N TYR A 75 9.44 14.88 0.13
CA TYR A 75 9.46 16.32 0.35
C TYR A 75 9.76 16.68 1.82
N PRO A 76 9.20 15.98 2.84
CA PRO A 76 9.57 16.27 4.23
C PRO A 76 11.04 16.06 4.54
N SER A 77 11.65 15.00 3.98
CA SER A 77 13.08 14.71 4.20
C SER A 77 14.01 15.64 3.42
N ILE A 78 13.56 16.19 2.29
CA ILE A 78 14.36 17.11 1.46
C ILE A 78 14.05 18.55 1.86
N ILE A 79 12.83 19.01 1.73
CA ILE A 79 12.43 20.39 1.94
C ILE A 79 12.32 20.70 3.44
N GLY A 80 11.69 19.83 4.20
CA GLY A 80 11.52 20.00 5.65
C GLY A 80 12.85 19.99 6.41
N SER A 81 13.78 19.13 6.00
CA SER A 81 15.08 19.03 6.65
C SER A 81 15.97 20.27 6.47
N THR A 82 15.74 21.12 5.48
CA THR A 82 16.52 22.36 5.30
C THR A 82 16.39 23.29 6.50
N ILE A 83 15.24 23.30 7.17
CA ILE A 83 15.01 24.11 8.39
C ILE A 83 15.19 23.28 9.66
N SER A 84 14.59 22.09 9.74
CA SER A 84 14.60 21.31 10.98
C SER A 84 16.00 20.96 11.45
N ARG A 85 16.93 20.76 10.52
CA ARG A 85 18.34 20.45 10.81
C ARG A 85 19.04 21.54 11.61
N ASP A 86 18.75 22.82 11.36
CA ASP A 86 19.37 23.92 12.09
C ASP A 86 18.95 23.88 13.58
N TYR A 87 17.76 23.34 13.87
CA TYR A 87 17.29 23.14 15.24
C TYR A 87 17.77 21.82 15.84
N GLU A 88 17.79 20.72 15.07
CA GLU A 88 18.28 19.42 15.52
C GLU A 88 19.78 19.45 15.88
N SER A 89 20.57 20.27 15.20
CA SER A 89 22.00 20.46 15.46
C SER A 89 22.31 21.63 16.39
N GLU A 90 21.28 22.31 16.93
CA GLU A 90 21.36 23.49 17.80
C GLU A 90 22.14 24.71 17.22
N ILE A 91 22.47 24.64 15.91
CA ILE A 91 23.21 25.72 15.21
C ILE A 91 22.36 26.98 15.07
N HIS A 92 21.02 26.86 15.17
CA HIS A 92 20.10 28.00 15.06
C HIS A 92 20.42 29.14 16.05
N THR A 93 20.93 28.82 17.23
CA THR A 93 21.33 29.83 18.23
C THR A 93 22.47 30.74 17.74
N ILE A 94 23.43 30.15 17.03
CA ILE A 94 24.54 30.87 16.42
C ILE A 94 24.09 31.57 15.14
N LEU A 95 23.34 30.87 14.28
CA LEU A 95 22.82 31.42 13.03
C LEU A 95 22.00 32.70 13.26
N TYR A 96 21.13 32.71 14.27
CA TYR A 96 20.23 33.83 14.53
C TYR A 96 20.94 35.08 15.13
N SER A 97 22.20 34.95 15.53
CA SER A 97 23.02 36.09 15.93
C SER A 97 23.62 36.86 14.75
N TYR A 98 23.65 36.26 13.55
CA TYR A 98 24.16 36.94 12.35
C TYR A 98 23.10 37.90 11.75
N PRO A 99 23.55 39.04 11.18
CA PRO A 99 22.66 40.07 10.63
C PRO A 99 22.15 39.70 9.23
N PHE A 100 21.29 38.67 9.10
CA PHE A 100 20.65 38.38 7.86
C PHE A 100 19.13 38.59 7.93
N SER A 101 18.52 38.97 6.81
CA SER A 101 17.08 39.21 6.76
C SER A 101 16.30 37.90 6.74
N LYS A 102 15.11 37.91 7.35
CA LYS A 102 14.16 36.77 7.32
C LYS A 102 13.93 36.25 5.90
N ILE A 103 13.77 37.17 4.94
CA ILE A 103 13.47 36.81 3.56
C ILE A 103 14.64 36.02 2.95
N ASN A 104 15.88 36.47 3.13
CA ASN A 104 17.06 35.80 2.60
C ASN A 104 17.22 34.38 3.18
N TYR A 105 16.93 34.21 4.46
CA TYR A 105 17.02 32.91 5.13
C TYR A 105 15.93 31.94 4.63
N LEU A 106 14.65 32.33 4.72
CA LEU A 106 13.53 31.48 4.36
C LEU A 106 13.51 31.12 2.86
N THR A 107 13.75 32.14 2.00
CA THR A 107 13.79 31.90 0.54
C THR A 107 14.97 31.03 0.12
N ALA A 108 16.16 31.21 0.73
CA ALA A 108 17.29 30.34 0.43
C ALA A 108 17.04 28.89 0.85
N LYS A 109 16.48 28.68 2.04
CA LYS A 109 16.13 27.34 2.57
C LYS A 109 15.02 26.66 1.74
N PHE A 110 13.96 27.41 1.36
CA PHE A 110 12.91 26.89 0.52
C PHE A 110 13.41 26.54 -0.88
N LEU A 111 14.07 27.51 -1.55
CA LEU A 111 14.50 27.35 -2.93
C LEU A 111 15.58 26.26 -3.08
N SER A 112 16.45 26.07 -2.10
CA SER A 112 17.43 24.97 -2.14
C SER A 112 16.78 23.60 -2.08
N GLY A 113 15.82 23.39 -1.17
CA GLY A 113 15.05 22.14 -1.09
C GLY A 113 14.20 21.91 -2.34
N PHE A 114 13.52 22.96 -2.80
CA PHE A 114 12.71 22.94 -4.03
C PHE A 114 13.57 22.61 -5.27
N PHE A 115 14.78 23.15 -5.38
CA PHE A 115 15.74 22.85 -6.45
C PHE A 115 16.16 21.38 -6.44
N ILE A 116 16.49 20.82 -5.29
CA ILE A 116 16.86 19.40 -5.17
C ILE A 116 15.72 18.48 -5.62
N VAL A 117 14.47 18.77 -5.22
CA VAL A 117 13.32 17.97 -5.67
C VAL A 117 13.11 18.09 -7.18
N ASN A 118 13.23 19.31 -7.73
CA ASN A 118 13.16 19.51 -9.19
C ASN A 118 14.24 18.73 -9.94
N LEU A 119 15.45 18.66 -9.40
CA LEU A 119 16.54 17.91 -10.01
C LEU A 119 16.21 16.40 -10.07
N ILE A 120 15.59 15.84 -9.04
CA ILE A 120 15.11 14.46 -9.06
C ILE A 120 14.00 14.27 -10.11
N ILE A 121 13.07 15.23 -10.25
CA ILE A 121 12.02 15.20 -11.28
C ILE A 121 12.64 15.25 -12.69
N LEU A 122 13.66 16.04 -12.92
CA LEU A 122 14.37 16.07 -14.20
C LEU A 122 15.03 14.72 -14.53
N ILE A 123 15.46 13.98 -13.50
CA ILE A 123 16.00 12.63 -13.69
C ILE A 123 14.91 11.62 -14.01
N ILE A 124 13.72 11.75 -13.41
CA ILE A 124 12.52 11.01 -13.83
C ILE A 124 12.20 11.29 -15.31
N PHE A 125 12.27 12.56 -15.72
CA PHE A 125 12.09 12.97 -17.11
C PHE A 125 13.06 12.27 -18.07
N LEU A 126 14.34 12.08 -17.68
CA LEU A 126 15.33 11.36 -18.48
C LEU A 126 15.11 9.84 -18.48
N GLY A 127 14.62 9.29 -17.38
CA GLY A 127 14.36 7.85 -17.26
C GLY A 127 13.16 7.38 -18.09
N THR A 128 12.12 8.20 -18.23
CA THR A 128 10.90 7.84 -18.96
C THR A 128 11.16 7.46 -20.42
N PRO A 129 11.82 8.28 -21.27
CA PRO A 129 12.09 7.88 -22.65
C PRO A 129 13.06 6.71 -22.76
N LEU A 130 14.01 6.57 -21.83
CA LEU A 130 14.91 5.42 -21.82
C LEU A 130 14.15 4.10 -21.60
N GLY A 131 13.15 4.09 -20.73
CA GLY A 131 12.31 2.90 -20.53
C GLY A 131 11.54 2.47 -21.78
N LEU A 132 11.11 3.43 -22.60
CA LEU A 132 10.33 3.17 -23.83
C LEU A 132 11.16 2.56 -24.97
N ILE A 133 12.48 2.74 -24.95
CA ILE A 133 13.39 2.25 -26.01
C ILE A 133 14.16 0.99 -25.59
N LEU A 134 13.90 0.41 -24.44
CA LEU A 134 14.58 -0.80 -23.98
C LEU A 134 14.29 -1.99 -24.93
N PRO A 135 15.25 -2.93 -25.09
CA PRO A 135 15.00 -4.15 -25.86
C PRO A 135 13.83 -4.94 -25.27
N GLY A 136 12.89 -5.35 -26.11
CA GLY A 136 11.69 -6.07 -25.70
C GLY A 136 10.43 -5.21 -25.57
N THR A 137 10.52 -3.89 -25.76
CA THR A 137 9.32 -3.02 -25.85
C THR A 137 8.59 -3.24 -27.16
N ASN A 138 7.26 -3.17 -27.12
CA ASN A 138 6.43 -3.20 -28.32
C ASN A 138 6.46 -1.82 -29.01
N GLN A 139 7.21 -1.71 -30.10
CA GLN A 139 7.37 -0.45 -30.83
C GLN A 139 6.09 -0.02 -31.59
N GLU A 140 5.09 -0.89 -31.75
CA GLU A 140 3.81 -0.53 -32.39
C GLU A 140 2.96 0.40 -31.52
N ILE A 141 3.19 0.39 -30.20
CA ILE A 141 2.48 1.21 -29.24
C ILE A 141 3.31 2.39 -28.72
N VAL A 142 4.47 2.64 -29.30
CA VAL A 142 5.38 3.72 -28.88
C VAL A 142 5.61 4.68 -30.04
N ASN A 143 5.24 5.94 -29.87
CA ASN A 143 5.51 7.02 -30.81
C ASN A 143 6.98 7.52 -30.69
N PRO A 144 7.50 8.21 -31.72
CA PRO A 144 8.75 8.95 -31.62
C PRO A 144 8.73 9.94 -30.46
N PHE A 145 9.93 10.27 -29.93
CA PHE A 145 10.07 11.21 -28.81
C PHE A 145 9.58 12.61 -29.20
N ASP A 146 8.62 13.13 -28.45
CA ASP A 146 8.07 14.49 -28.59
C ASP A 146 8.35 15.33 -27.34
N LEU A 147 9.36 16.20 -27.42
CA LEU A 147 9.76 17.07 -26.31
C LEU A 147 8.62 17.95 -25.78
N LYS A 148 7.72 18.39 -26.65
CA LYS A 148 6.61 19.27 -26.26
C LYS A 148 5.68 18.58 -25.26
N SER A 149 5.32 17.33 -25.50
CA SER A 149 4.49 16.53 -24.59
C SER A 149 5.09 16.39 -23.20
N TYR A 150 6.41 16.21 -23.10
CA TYR A 150 7.12 16.17 -21.82
C TYR A 150 7.16 17.52 -21.11
N LEU A 151 7.36 18.62 -21.85
CA LEU A 151 7.34 19.97 -21.30
C LEU A 151 5.94 20.35 -20.82
N ASP A 152 4.91 20.02 -21.60
CA ASP A 152 3.51 20.25 -21.20
C ASP A 152 3.18 19.49 -19.91
N ALA A 153 3.54 18.21 -19.81
CA ALA A 153 3.36 17.43 -18.58
C ALA A 153 4.10 18.05 -17.39
N TYR A 154 5.33 18.52 -17.57
CA TYR A 154 6.12 19.15 -16.52
C TYR A 154 5.51 20.48 -16.06
N TYR A 155 5.30 21.44 -16.99
CA TYR A 155 4.87 22.80 -16.63
C TYR A 155 3.41 22.88 -16.21
N ILE A 156 2.54 22.09 -16.83
CA ILE A 156 1.10 22.16 -16.58
C ILE A 156 0.70 21.30 -15.38
N VAL A 157 1.24 20.06 -15.28
CA VAL A 157 0.80 19.10 -14.27
C VAL A 157 1.74 19.09 -13.06
N ILE A 158 3.05 18.91 -13.26
CA ILE A 158 3.96 18.57 -12.16
C ILE A 158 4.42 19.82 -11.38
N LEU A 159 4.88 20.85 -12.07
CA LEU A 159 5.48 22.02 -11.41
C LEU A 159 4.53 22.77 -10.46
N PRO A 160 3.24 22.99 -10.81
CA PRO A 160 2.30 23.61 -9.87
C PRO A 160 2.05 22.78 -8.62
N ASN A 161 1.94 21.45 -8.76
CA ASN A 161 1.77 20.54 -7.65
C ASN A 161 2.99 20.53 -6.75
N LEU A 162 4.18 20.41 -7.36
CA LEU A 162 5.44 20.49 -6.65
C LEU A 162 5.55 21.76 -5.81
N PHE A 163 5.18 22.90 -6.40
CA PHE A 163 5.24 24.21 -5.70
C PHE A 163 4.28 24.26 -4.52
N LEU A 164 3.02 23.85 -4.69
CA LEU A 164 2.04 23.83 -3.61
C LEU A 164 2.48 22.90 -2.46
N TYR A 165 2.80 21.64 -2.79
CA TYR A 165 3.14 20.64 -1.76
C TYR A 165 4.43 21.00 -1.03
N SER A 166 5.42 21.52 -1.76
CA SER A 166 6.65 22.05 -1.17
C SER A 166 6.37 23.18 -0.19
N SER A 167 5.46 24.09 -0.54
CA SER A 167 5.07 25.25 0.29
C SER A 167 4.35 24.80 1.57
N ILE A 168 3.43 23.82 1.47
CA ILE A 168 2.72 23.27 2.62
C ILE A 168 3.71 22.61 3.58
N ILE A 169 4.55 21.70 3.06
CA ILE A 169 5.48 20.93 3.87
C ILE A 169 6.53 21.83 4.52
N PHE A 170 7.07 22.79 3.75
CA PHE A 170 7.98 23.78 4.28
C PHE A 170 7.37 24.59 5.42
N GLY A 171 6.10 25.02 5.26
CA GLY A 171 5.37 25.76 6.29
C GLY A 171 5.15 24.94 7.56
N VAL A 172 4.62 23.74 7.40
CA VAL A 172 4.35 22.83 8.53
C VAL A 172 5.63 22.54 9.31
N VAL A 173 6.73 22.21 8.63
CA VAL A 173 8.01 21.89 9.28
C VAL A 173 8.65 23.14 9.89
N THR A 174 8.51 24.30 9.26
CA THR A 174 9.02 25.58 9.81
C THR A 174 8.39 25.91 11.15
N PHE A 175 7.07 25.73 11.29
CA PHE A 175 6.38 26.04 12.54
C PHE A 175 6.52 24.96 13.59
N THR A 176 6.48 23.71 13.21
CA THR A 176 6.57 22.57 14.16
C THR A 176 7.98 22.16 14.50
N ARG A 177 8.98 22.58 13.69
CA ARG A 177 10.40 22.18 13.77
C ARG A 177 10.59 20.66 13.78
N ASN A 178 9.67 19.95 13.20
CA ASN A 178 9.62 18.49 13.25
C ASN A 178 9.30 17.93 11.85
N VAL A 179 10.25 17.22 11.26
CA VAL A 179 10.10 16.61 9.92
C VAL A 179 8.99 15.54 9.92
N TYR A 180 8.73 14.87 11.05
CA TYR A 180 7.66 13.87 11.12
C TYR A 180 6.26 14.46 10.91
N VAL A 181 6.03 15.69 11.37
CA VAL A 181 4.76 16.39 11.08
C VAL A 181 4.67 16.71 9.58
N GLY A 182 5.80 16.93 8.91
CA GLY A 182 5.86 17.02 7.45
C GLY A 182 5.38 15.72 6.76
N PHE A 183 5.82 14.54 7.23
CA PHE A 183 5.31 13.26 6.69
C PHE A 183 3.81 13.09 6.92
N VAL A 184 3.30 13.52 8.07
CA VAL A 184 1.85 13.52 8.34
C VAL A 184 1.11 14.44 7.37
N SER A 185 1.66 15.62 7.05
CA SER A 185 1.04 16.53 6.08
C SER A 185 1.01 15.95 4.66
N VAL A 186 1.99 15.12 4.27
CA VAL A 186 1.94 14.38 2.99
C VAL A 186 0.75 13.42 2.95
N ILE A 187 0.54 12.65 4.02
CA ILE A 187 -0.59 11.73 4.11
C ILE A 187 -1.91 12.51 3.96
N LEU A 188 -2.01 13.66 4.62
CA LEU A 188 -3.18 14.51 4.57
C LEU A 188 -3.43 15.06 3.15
N ILE A 189 -2.37 15.47 2.45
CA ILE A 189 -2.44 15.91 1.05
C ILE A 189 -2.99 14.79 0.17
N VAL A 190 -2.42 13.58 0.25
CA VAL A 190 -2.85 12.42 -0.56
C VAL A 190 -4.33 12.07 -0.29
N ILE A 191 -4.77 12.16 0.95
CA ILE A 191 -6.17 11.93 1.31
C ILE A 191 -7.09 12.99 0.71
N ILE A 192 -6.72 14.27 0.83
CA ILE A 192 -7.50 15.37 0.26
C ILE A 192 -7.60 15.23 -1.26
N GLU A 193 -6.51 14.85 -1.93
CA GLU A 193 -6.54 14.55 -3.37
C GLU A 193 -7.51 13.41 -3.69
N GLY A 194 -7.44 12.31 -2.96
CA GLY A 194 -8.34 11.17 -3.16
C GLY A 194 -9.82 11.54 -2.97
N LEU A 195 -10.14 12.34 -1.95
CA LEU A 195 -11.50 12.81 -1.71
C LEU A 195 -11.99 13.75 -2.84
N LEU A 196 -11.15 14.66 -3.30
CA LEU A 196 -11.50 15.59 -4.39
C LEU A 196 -11.66 14.85 -5.72
N GLN A 197 -10.82 13.86 -6.01
CA GLN A 197 -10.99 12.99 -7.18
C GLN A 197 -12.27 12.16 -7.07
N GLY A 198 -12.60 11.63 -5.89
CA GLY A 198 -13.86 10.93 -5.63
C GLY A 198 -15.10 11.79 -5.89
N LEU A 199 -15.06 13.07 -5.56
CA LEU A 199 -16.14 14.02 -5.87
C LEU A 199 -16.39 14.19 -7.39
N SER A 200 -15.38 13.95 -8.24
CA SER A 200 -15.52 14.04 -9.70
C SER A 200 -16.40 12.94 -10.30
N SER A 201 -16.64 11.87 -9.58
CA SER A 201 -17.53 10.77 -9.99
C SER A 201 -18.99 11.24 -10.08
N ASN A 202 -19.41 12.15 -9.18
CA ASN A 202 -20.74 12.74 -9.21
C ASN A 202 -20.81 13.88 -10.25
N PRO A 203 -21.77 13.84 -11.22
CA PRO A 203 -21.93 14.86 -12.24
C PRO A 203 -22.02 16.28 -11.72
N ASP A 204 -22.75 16.49 -10.63
CA ASP A 204 -23.01 17.83 -10.06
C ASP A 204 -21.76 18.47 -9.45
N ASN A 205 -20.83 17.67 -8.97
CA ASN A 205 -19.63 18.13 -8.28
C ASN A 205 -18.40 18.23 -9.19
N ARG A 206 -18.49 17.80 -10.45
CA ARG A 206 -17.35 17.74 -11.38
C ARG A 206 -16.66 19.06 -11.61
N PHE A 207 -17.43 20.14 -11.75
CA PHE A 207 -16.87 21.47 -11.93
C PHE A 207 -16.05 21.89 -10.70
N LEU A 208 -16.60 21.66 -9.50
CA LEU A 208 -15.91 21.99 -8.25
C LEU A 208 -14.66 21.13 -8.06
N ALA A 209 -14.76 19.82 -8.31
CA ALA A 209 -13.64 18.90 -8.26
C ALA A 209 -12.52 19.31 -9.24
N ALA A 210 -12.87 19.65 -10.49
CA ALA A 210 -11.92 20.11 -11.50
C ALA A 210 -11.25 21.44 -11.11
N LEU A 211 -11.94 22.31 -10.38
CA LEU A 211 -11.37 23.58 -9.93
C LEU A 211 -10.43 23.42 -8.74
N LEU A 212 -10.75 22.54 -7.80
CA LEU A 212 -10.07 22.40 -6.50
C LEU A 212 -9.06 21.25 -6.44
N ASP A 213 -9.11 20.28 -7.35
CA ASP A 213 -8.18 19.13 -7.35
C ASP A 213 -6.73 19.60 -7.54
N PRO A 214 -5.85 19.46 -6.54
CA PRO A 214 -4.46 19.89 -6.64
C PRO A 214 -3.69 19.15 -7.74
N SER A 215 -3.99 17.87 -7.97
CA SER A 215 -3.32 17.07 -9.01
C SER A 215 -3.62 17.62 -10.42
N GLY A 216 -4.78 18.20 -10.63
CA GLY A 216 -5.29 18.68 -11.93
C GLY A 216 -5.86 17.58 -12.80
N ASN A 217 -5.83 16.32 -12.33
CA ASN A 217 -6.38 15.20 -13.08
C ASN A 217 -7.88 15.37 -13.36
N SER A 218 -8.63 15.86 -12.37
CA SER A 218 -10.06 16.13 -12.52
C SER A 218 -10.33 17.24 -13.55
N ALA A 219 -9.46 18.26 -13.64
CA ALA A 219 -9.58 19.33 -14.64
C ALA A 219 -9.24 18.83 -16.05
N VAL A 220 -8.23 17.97 -16.19
CA VAL A 220 -7.91 17.31 -17.46
C VAL A 220 -9.05 16.39 -17.87
N ALA A 221 -9.53 15.54 -16.97
CA ALA A 221 -10.62 14.59 -17.22
C ALA A 221 -11.94 15.29 -17.61
N TYR A 222 -12.17 16.53 -17.12
CA TYR A 222 -13.34 17.31 -17.50
C TYR A 222 -13.41 17.58 -19.02
N TYR A 223 -12.25 17.81 -19.69
CA TYR A 223 -12.18 18.05 -21.13
C TYR A 223 -11.99 16.78 -21.94
N THR A 224 -11.30 15.76 -21.40
CA THR A 224 -10.88 14.57 -22.15
C THR A 224 -11.87 13.41 -22.03
N ARG A 225 -12.91 13.56 -21.22
CA ARG A 225 -13.85 12.48 -20.90
C ARG A 225 -14.51 11.81 -22.11
N TYR A 226 -14.81 12.61 -23.12
CA TYR A 226 -15.50 12.13 -24.32
C TYR A 226 -14.56 11.98 -25.51
N TRP A 227 -13.25 12.08 -25.29
CA TRP A 227 -12.27 11.86 -26.31
C TRP A 227 -12.28 10.42 -26.79
N THR A 228 -12.30 10.23 -28.10
CA THR A 228 -12.08 8.95 -28.74
C THR A 228 -10.65 8.47 -28.53
N VAL A 229 -10.40 7.19 -28.78
CA VAL A 229 -9.05 6.61 -28.69
C VAL A 229 -8.06 7.33 -29.63
N SER A 230 -8.51 7.75 -30.83
CA SER A 230 -7.68 8.50 -31.75
C SER A 230 -7.30 9.88 -31.19
N GLU A 231 -8.27 10.60 -30.64
CA GLU A 231 -8.02 11.91 -30.00
C GLU A 231 -7.05 11.80 -28.81
N GLN A 232 -7.16 10.74 -27.99
CA GLN A 232 -6.23 10.50 -26.87
C GLN A 232 -4.81 10.16 -27.36
N ASN A 233 -4.67 9.58 -28.56
CA ASN A 233 -3.37 9.26 -29.14
C ASN A 233 -2.70 10.47 -29.82
N GLU A 234 -3.47 11.42 -30.34
CA GLU A 234 -2.96 12.51 -31.19
C GLU A 234 -2.97 13.88 -30.51
N LEU A 235 -3.96 14.15 -29.65
CA LEU A 235 -4.13 15.48 -29.06
C LEU A 235 -3.23 15.70 -27.83
N TYR A 236 -2.77 16.94 -27.70
CA TYR A 236 -2.04 17.40 -26.52
C TYR A 236 -2.97 17.65 -25.32
N LEU A 237 -2.38 17.86 -24.14
CA LEU A 237 -3.13 18.25 -22.95
C LEU A 237 -4.02 19.47 -23.23
N PRO A 238 -5.33 19.40 -22.93
CA PRO A 238 -6.27 20.49 -23.24
C PRO A 238 -6.04 21.68 -22.33
N LEU A 239 -5.50 22.78 -22.87
CA LEU A 239 -5.34 24.05 -22.16
C LEU A 239 -6.68 24.81 -22.06
N GLY A 240 -7.71 24.17 -21.55
CA GLY A 240 -9.01 24.80 -21.33
C GLY A 240 -9.02 25.79 -20.17
N LYS A 241 -9.96 26.75 -20.17
CA LYS A 241 -10.09 27.79 -19.14
C LYS A 241 -10.10 27.22 -17.71
N LEU A 242 -10.79 26.10 -17.49
CA LEU A 242 -10.91 25.48 -16.18
C LEU A 242 -9.56 24.94 -15.67
N LEU A 243 -8.76 24.31 -16.53
CA LEU A 243 -7.41 23.86 -16.18
C LEU A 243 -6.49 25.03 -15.83
N ILE A 244 -6.57 26.12 -16.62
CA ILE A 244 -5.79 27.35 -16.34
C ILE A 244 -6.20 27.95 -14.99
N TYR A 245 -7.50 28.06 -14.70
CA TYR A 245 -7.98 28.56 -13.41
C TYR A 245 -7.53 27.66 -12.25
N ASN A 246 -7.62 26.36 -12.41
CA ASN A 246 -7.13 25.42 -11.41
C ASN A 246 -5.63 25.65 -11.15
N ARG A 247 -4.79 25.71 -12.19
CA ARG A 247 -3.34 25.94 -12.04
C ARG A 247 -3.02 27.27 -11.37
N LEU A 248 -3.75 28.33 -11.70
CA LEU A 248 -3.62 29.65 -11.05
C LEU A 248 -4.02 29.61 -9.58
N ILE A 249 -5.09 28.93 -9.22
CA ILE A 249 -5.53 28.77 -7.83
C ILE A 249 -4.46 28.02 -7.04
N ILE A 250 -3.98 26.90 -7.55
CA ILE A 250 -3.00 26.04 -6.89
C ILE A 250 -1.66 26.77 -6.67
N THR A 251 -1.16 27.47 -7.68
CA THR A 251 0.08 28.24 -7.56
C THR A 251 -0.08 29.46 -6.64
N SER A 252 -1.22 30.14 -6.71
CA SER A 252 -1.53 31.26 -5.83
C SER A 252 -1.64 30.81 -4.37
N LEU A 253 -2.26 29.66 -4.11
CA LEU A 253 -2.34 29.08 -2.77
C LEU A 253 -0.96 28.78 -2.21
N GLY A 254 -0.07 28.18 -2.99
CA GLY A 254 1.33 27.95 -2.61
C GLY A 254 2.06 29.26 -2.26
N ALA A 255 1.88 30.30 -3.07
CA ALA A 255 2.48 31.62 -2.82
C ALA A 255 1.91 32.29 -1.55
N ILE A 256 0.60 32.20 -1.31
CA ILE A 256 -0.05 32.70 -0.09
C ILE A 256 0.51 31.99 1.16
N ILE A 257 0.71 30.67 1.08
CA ILE A 257 1.29 29.91 2.18
C ILE A 257 2.72 30.41 2.47
N LEU A 258 3.59 30.56 1.46
CA LEU A 258 4.94 31.08 1.65
C LEU A 258 4.95 32.51 2.22
N PHE A 259 4.05 33.37 1.76
CA PHE A 259 3.89 34.73 2.30
C PHE A 259 3.45 34.71 3.77
N SER A 260 2.53 33.81 4.11
CA SER A 260 2.06 33.61 5.50
C SER A 260 3.20 33.14 6.40
N ILE A 261 4.03 32.19 5.92
CA ILE A 261 5.21 31.72 6.64
C ILE A 261 6.14 32.90 6.91
N TYR A 262 6.41 33.74 5.90
CA TYR A 262 7.27 34.90 6.05
C TYR A 262 6.75 35.89 7.10
N LYS A 263 5.43 36.14 7.13
CA LYS A 263 4.83 37.06 8.12
C LYS A 263 4.93 36.52 9.54
N VAL A 264 4.60 35.24 9.75
CA VAL A 264 4.49 34.65 11.07
C VAL A 264 5.85 34.18 11.63
N PHE A 265 6.79 33.81 10.77
CA PHE A 265 8.10 33.35 11.22
C PHE A 265 8.86 34.42 12.00
N SER A 266 9.46 34.02 13.11
CA SER A 266 10.37 34.85 13.92
C SER A 266 11.62 34.04 14.28
N PHE A 267 12.76 34.71 14.39
CA PHE A 267 14.02 34.11 14.88
C PHE A 267 13.95 33.88 16.40
N SER A 268 12.98 33.11 16.86
CA SER A 268 12.81 32.80 18.27
C SER A 268 13.38 31.41 18.60
N GLN A 269 13.84 31.24 19.83
CA GLN A 269 14.36 29.95 20.29
C GLN A 269 13.26 28.89 20.51
N ASN A 270 12.02 29.32 20.69
CA ASN A 270 10.90 28.43 20.99
C ASN A 270 10.09 28.06 19.75
N ALA A 271 9.77 26.78 19.56
CA ALA A 271 8.80 26.34 18.56
C ALA A 271 7.41 26.91 18.87
N PHE A 272 6.59 27.09 17.82
CA PHE A 272 5.19 27.42 18.02
C PHE A 272 4.51 26.23 18.67
N THR A 273 4.26 26.30 19.97
CA THR A 273 3.56 25.25 20.71
C THR A 273 2.09 25.66 20.86
N PHE A 274 1.18 24.90 20.26
CA PHE A 274 -0.21 24.91 20.66
C PHE A 274 -0.29 24.26 22.05
N SER A 275 -0.17 25.07 23.11
CA SER A 275 -0.35 24.60 24.48
C SER A 275 -1.80 24.91 24.89
N PHE A 276 -2.65 23.89 24.89
CA PHE A 276 -3.98 23.96 25.50
C PHE A 276 -3.94 23.97 27.02
N SER A 277 -2.78 23.80 27.62
CA SER A 277 -2.55 23.89 29.06
C SER A 277 -1.65 25.10 29.31
N LYS A 278 -2.15 26.06 30.10
CA LYS A 278 -1.32 27.06 30.77
C LYS A 278 -0.38 26.29 31.71
N LYS A 279 0.77 25.84 31.18
CA LYS A 279 1.87 25.47 32.04
C LYS A 279 2.32 26.76 32.72
N ASP A 280 2.12 26.84 34.03
CA ASP A 280 2.73 27.86 34.86
C ASP A 280 4.23 27.98 34.49
N SER A 281 4.56 29.02 33.81
CA SER A 281 5.95 29.38 33.44
C SER A 281 6.73 29.91 34.62
N LYS A 282 6.31 29.61 35.84
CA LYS A 282 6.98 29.96 37.10
C LYS A 282 7.56 28.76 37.83
N ARG A 283 8.20 27.85 37.17
CA ARG A 283 9.34 27.17 37.75
C ARG A 283 10.59 27.98 37.44
N MET A 284 10.78 29.09 38.18
CA MET A 284 12.11 29.62 38.39
C MET A 284 13.01 28.43 38.74
N ILE A 285 14.01 28.18 37.93
CA ILE A 285 15.16 27.40 38.35
C ILE A 285 15.72 28.18 39.53
N LYS A 286 15.35 27.81 40.73
CA LYS A 286 16.10 28.18 41.90
C LYS A 286 17.49 27.58 41.67
N ASN A 287 18.43 28.44 41.33
CA ASN A 287 19.86 28.12 41.38
C ASN A 287 20.19 27.76 42.83
N ASN A 288 19.92 26.54 43.23
CA ASN A 288 20.43 25.95 44.43
C ASN A 288 21.88 25.54 44.21
N PHE A 289 22.75 26.52 44.09
CA PHE A 289 24.19 26.35 44.38
C PHE A 289 24.47 26.30 45.86
N GLY A 290 23.54 25.85 46.69
CA GLY A 290 23.63 25.77 48.13
C GLY A 290 23.40 24.36 48.64
N GLY A 291 24.47 23.68 48.94
CA GLY A 291 24.47 22.44 49.71
C GLY A 291 24.46 21.18 48.88
N ILE A 292 25.58 20.46 48.91
CA ILE A 292 25.65 19.05 48.52
C ILE A 292 24.77 18.29 49.51
N THR A 293 23.49 18.14 49.18
CA THR A 293 22.60 17.17 49.85
C THR A 293 23.19 15.79 49.60
N LYS A 294 23.55 15.06 50.66
CA LYS A 294 23.89 13.63 50.56
C LYS A 294 22.78 12.94 49.81
N VAL A 295 23.02 12.65 48.52
CA VAL A 295 22.12 11.77 47.72
C VAL A 295 22.32 10.39 48.34
N ASN A 296 21.38 9.91 49.12
CA ASN A 296 21.34 8.53 49.55
C ASN A 296 21.08 7.68 48.29
N LEU A 297 22.16 7.17 47.69
CA LEU A 297 22.04 6.23 46.58
C LEU A 297 21.37 4.96 47.12
N PRO A 298 20.20 4.56 46.57
CA PRO A 298 19.57 3.32 46.98
C PRO A 298 20.54 2.14 46.74
N LYS A 299 20.67 1.24 47.74
CA LYS A 299 21.42 0.00 47.55
C LYS A 299 20.74 -0.84 46.47
N ILE A 300 21.26 -0.80 45.26
CA ILE A 300 20.72 -1.54 44.14
C ILE A 300 21.36 -2.94 44.17
N THR A 301 20.58 -3.98 44.45
CA THR A 301 20.97 -5.36 44.22
C THR A 301 20.81 -5.66 42.73
N ILE A 302 21.92 -5.87 42.03
CA ILE A 302 21.90 -6.23 40.62
C ILE A 302 21.42 -7.67 40.52
N ASN A 303 20.22 -7.87 39.99
CA ASN A 303 19.63 -9.19 39.77
C ASN A 303 19.54 -9.49 38.27
N PHE A 304 20.25 -10.54 37.81
CA PHE A 304 20.31 -10.98 36.41
C PHE A 304 19.33 -12.13 36.10
N SER A 305 18.27 -12.31 36.91
CA SER A 305 17.28 -13.36 36.63
C SER A 305 16.47 -13.05 35.36
N PHE A 306 16.07 -14.09 34.65
CA PHE A 306 15.22 -13.98 33.45
C PHE A 306 13.90 -13.25 33.71
N LYS A 307 13.29 -13.46 34.92
CA LYS A 307 12.08 -12.75 35.34
C LYS A 307 12.30 -11.23 35.43
N ASN A 308 13.47 -10.81 35.92
CA ASN A 308 13.83 -9.41 35.99
C ASN A 308 14.09 -8.82 34.58
N ASP A 309 14.65 -9.59 33.68
CA ASP A 309 14.85 -9.21 32.30
C ASP A 309 13.53 -9.03 31.53
N LEU A 310 12.54 -9.87 31.76
CA LEU A 310 11.18 -9.69 31.25
C LEU A 310 10.51 -8.42 31.80
N LYS A 311 10.69 -8.14 33.09
CA LYS A 311 10.19 -6.89 33.70
C LYS A 311 10.85 -5.67 33.06
N LYS A 312 12.19 -5.67 32.88
CA LYS A 312 12.92 -4.60 32.18
C LYS A 312 12.40 -4.41 30.75
N LEU A 313 12.16 -5.50 30.02
CA LEU A 313 11.60 -5.46 28.67
C LEU A 313 10.24 -4.77 28.65
N TRP A 314 9.37 -5.13 29.59
CA TRP A 314 8.04 -4.54 29.72
C TRP A 314 8.10 -3.05 30.09
N ASP A 315 8.91 -2.68 31.09
CA ASP A 315 9.05 -1.30 31.56
C ASP A 315 9.66 -0.39 30.50
N LEU A 316 10.72 -0.83 29.81
CA LEU A 316 11.30 -0.09 28.69
C LEU A 316 10.30 0.06 27.53
N SER A 317 9.53 -1.00 27.25
CA SER A 317 8.51 -0.92 26.20
C SER A 317 7.41 0.09 26.54
N ASN A 318 7.04 0.25 27.82
CA ASN A 318 6.07 1.26 28.24
C ASN A 318 6.59 2.69 28.03
N ILE A 319 7.89 2.93 28.31
CA ILE A 319 8.51 4.24 28.06
C ILE A 319 8.47 4.58 26.57
N ASP A 320 8.86 3.65 25.70
CA ASP A 320 8.86 3.85 24.25
C ASP A 320 7.42 3.97 23.71
N PHE A 321 6.48 3.18 24.23
CA PHE A 321 5.07 3.26 23.89
C PHE A 321 4.44 4.62 24.27
N LEU A 322 4.67 5.11 25.48
CA LEU A 322 4.17 6.42 25.92
C LEU A 322 4.78 7.56 25.08
N PHE A 323 6.03 7.41 24.65
CA PHE A 323 6.65 8.36 23.72
C PHE A 323 5.91 8.43 22.39
N ILE A 324 5.47 7.27 21.84
CA ILE A 324 4.69 7.23 20.60
C ILE A 324 3.34 7.92 20.82
N VAL A 325 2.54 7.45 21.77
CA VAL A 325 1.15 7.87 21.94
C VAL A 325 1.01 9.35 22.33
N LYS A 326 1.99 9.91 23.06
CA LYS A 326 2.01 11.33 23.42
C LYS A 326 2.58 12.23 22.33
N SER A 327 3.06 11.68 21.22
CA SER A 327 3.63 12.47 20.13
C SER A 327 2.54 13.10 19.26
N TRP A 328 2.68 14.37 18.91
CA TRP A 328 1.75 15.06 18.03
C TRP A 328 1.54 14.36 16.68
N PRO A 329 2.59 13.87 15.99
CA PRO A 329 2.39 13.14 14.73
C PRO A 329 1.45 11.94 14.87
N PHE A 330 1.56 11.17 15.96
CA PHE A 330 0.67 10.04 16.22
C PHE A 330 -0.78 10.48 16.42
N ILE A 331 -1.00 11.49 17.26
CA ILE A 331 -2.35 12.01 17.56
C ILE A 331 -3.03 12.50 16.27
N ILE A 332 -2.31 13.23 15.43
CA ILE A 332 -2.85 13.75 14.16
C ILE A 332 -3.20 12.60 13.23
N ILE A 333 -2.32 11.61 13.06
CA ILE A 333 -2.61 10.43 12.22
C ILE A 333 -3.84 9.69 12.73
N VAL A 334 -3.97 9.49 14.04
CA VAL A 334 -5.14 8.83 14.65
C VAL A 334 -6.42 9.61 14.37
N ILE A 335 -6.42 10.92 14.54
CA ILE A 335 -7.61 11.75 14.27
C ILE A 335 -8.02 11.64 12.80
N ILE A 336 -7.06 11.77 11.89
CA ILE A 336 -7.32 11.67 10.44
C ILE A 336 -7.86 10.28 10.08
N SER A 337 -7.23 9.22 10.59
CA SER A 337 -7.66 7.85 10.31
C SER A 337 -9.06 7.55 10.84
N LEU A 338 -9.42 8.07 12.02
CA LEU A 338 -10.77 7.96 12.56
C LEU A 338 -11.79 8.72 11.71
N LEU A 339 -11.48 9.93 11.25
CA LEU A 339 -12.38 10.69 10.37
C LEU A 339 -12.65 9.95 9.06
N ILE A 340 -11.62 9.39 8.43
CA ILE A 340 -11.77 8.61 7.18
C ILE A 340 -12.57 7.33 7.44
N ASN A 341 -12.29 6.63 8.54
CA ASN A 341 -13.03 5.45 8.90
C ASN A 341 -14.53 5.76 9.14
N LEU A 342 -14.83 6.89 9.77
CA LEU A 342 -16.22 7.35 9.92
C LEU A 342 -16.89 7.62 8.58
N VAL A 343 -16.22 8.27 7.63
CA VAL A 343 -16.75 8.45 6.26
C VAL A 343 -17.06 7.09 5.63
N GLY A 344 -16.14 6.14 5.70
CA GLY A 344 -16.35 4.78 5.19
C GLY A 344 -17.51 4.05 5.86
N LEU A 345 -17.72 4.24 7.17
CA LEU A 345 -18.85 3.67 7.90
C LEU A 345 -20.19 4.25 7.41
N PHE A 346 -20.26 5.56 7.15
CA PHE A 346 -21.47 6.20 6.62
C PHE A 346 -21.79 5.72 5.18
N GLU A 347 -20.79 5.51 4.35
CA GLU A 347 -20.98 4.97 2.98
C GLU A 347 -21.51 3.52 3.01
N LEU A 348 -20.98 2.67 3.89
CA LEU A 348 -21.42 1.28 4.04
C LEU A 348 -22.83 1.14 4.65
N GLY A 349 -23.29 2.17 5.34
CA GLY A 349 -24.65 2.20 5.93
C GLY A 349 -25.78 2.25 4.91
N ASN A 350 -25.49 2.55 3.64
CA ASN A 350 -26.48 2.66 2.56
C ASN A 350 -26.07 1.83 1.35
N VAL A 351 -27.00 1.02 0.83
CA VAL A 351 -26.84 0.29 -0.43
C VAL A 351 -27.94 0.75 -1.38
N PHE A 352 -27.57 1.34 -2.50
CA PHE A 352 -28.51 1.92 -3.48
C PHE A 352 -29.53 2.90 -2.83
N GLY A 353 -29.07 3.71 -1.86
CA GLY A 353 -29.90 4.66 -1.14
C GLY A 353 -30.78 4.06 -0.03
N THR A 354 -30.73 2.75 0.18
CA THR A 354 -31.49 2.07 1.25
C THR A 354 -30.59 1.83 2.46
N PRO A 355 -31.01 2.23 3.67
CA PRO A 355 -30.26 1.93 4.90
C PRO A 355 -30.13 0.41 5.11
N THR A 356 -28.95 -0.03 5.46
CA THR A 356 -28.68 -1.44 5.77
C THR A 356 -28.33 -1.61 7.24
N TYR A 357 -28.61 -2.79 7.80
CA TYR A 357 -28.20 -3.10 9.17
C TYR A 357 -26.68 -3.00 9.32
N PRO A 358 -26.16 -2.26 10.32
CA PRO A 358 -24.73 -2.10 10.56
C PRO A 358 -24.16 -3.33 11.30
N ARG A 359 -24.15 -4.49 10.65
CA ARG A 359 -23.60 -5.73 11.20
C ARG A 359 -22.08 -5.62 11.39
N THR A 360 -21.55 -6.36 12.33
CA THR A 360 -20.13 -6.35 12.73
C THR A 360 -19.18 -6.53 11.54
N TRP A 361 -19.44 -7.50 10.67
CA TRP A 361 -18.59 -7.74 9.50
C TRP A 361 -18.54 -6.56 8.51
N LYS A 362 -19.66 -5.80 8.38
CA LYS A 362 -19.68 -4.58 7.57
C LYS A 362 -18.83 -3.47 8.21
N MET A 363 -18.89 -3.31 9.52
CA MET A 363 -18.07 -2.35 10.25
C MET A 363 -16.57 -2.66 10.10
N LEU A 364 -16.23 -3.95 10.09
CA LEU A 364 -14.86 -4.41 9.85
C LEU A 364 -14.37 -4.13 8.42
N GLN A 365 -15.24 -4.19 7.42
CA GLN A 365 -14.90 -3.79 6.04
C GLN A 365 -14.51 -2.30 5.96
N ALA A 366 -15.22 -1.40 6.63
CA ALA A 366 -14.81 0.01 6.69
C ALA A 366 -13.42 0.16 7.34
N GLY A 367 -13.11 -0.67 8.34
CA GLY A 367 -11.83 -0.71 9.02
C GLY A 367 -10.62 -1.07 8.13
N VAL A 368 -10.83 -1.61 6.94
CA VAL A 368 -9.72 -1.93 6.01
C VAL A 368 -8.93 -0.68 5.63
N THR A 369 -9.58 0.48 5.51
CA THR A 369 -8.89 1.76 5.25
C THR A 369 -7.90 2.12 6.34
N PHE A 370 -8.16 1.71 7.59
CA PHE A 370 -7.28 1.94 8.73
C PHE A 370 -5.95 1.18 8.64
N THR A 371 -5.90 0.09 7.87
CA THR A 371 -4.69 -0.73 7.65
C THR A 371 -3.53 0.09 7.12
N LEU A 372 -3.79 1.04 6.21
CA LEU A 372 -2.77 1.94 5.67
C LEU A 372 -2.11 2.75 6.80
N PHE A 373 -2.92 3.33 7.70
CA PHE A 373 -2.44 4.17 8.79
C PHE A 373 -1.66 3.38 9.84
N ILE A 374 -2.10 2.16 10.15
CA ILE A 374 -1.38 1.26 11.08
C ILE A 374 0.02 0.95 10.53
N ASN A 375 0.12 0.64 9.23
CA ASN A 375 1.41 0.35 8.60
C ASN A 375 2.30 1.60 8.51
N ILE A 376 1.76 2.76 8.15
CA ILE A 376 2.52 4.03 8.15
C ILE A 376 3.06 4.34 9.53
N CYS A 377 2.23 4.27 10.58
CA CYS A 377 2.68 4.43 11.96
C CYS A 377 3.76 3.41 12.33
N THR A 378 3.59 2.14 11.93
CA THR A 378 4.57 1.09 12.18
C THR A 378 5.94 1.43 11.55
N PHE A 379 5.96 1.85 10.30
CA PHE A 379 7.21 2.19 9.58
C PHE A 379 7.88 3.44 10.15
N LEU A 380 7.08 4.47 10.44
CA LEU A 380 7.55 5.74 11.01
C LEU A 380 8.17 5.54 12.38
N TYR A 381 7.46 4.84 13.29
CA TYR A 381 7.91 4.68 14.67
C TYR A 381 8.94 3.58 14.85
N ALA A 382 9.00 2.55 13.99
CA ALA A 382 10.11 1.59 13.99
C ALA A 382 11.45 2.33 13.78
N GLY A 383 11.53 3.22 12.78
CA GLY A 383 12.72 4.05 12.54
C GLY A 383 13.00 5.00 13.72
N ASN A 384 11.97 5.69 14.20
CA ASN A 384 12.12 6.66 15.26
C ASN A 384 12.64 6.02 16.55
N LEU A 385 12.09 4.88 16.97
CA LEU A 385 12.50 4.19 18.19
C LEU A 385 13.92 3.63 18.09
N LEU A 386 14.31 3.04 16.94
CA LEU A 386 15.65 2.47 16.77
C LEU A 386 16.76 3.53 16.77
N HIS A 387 16.48 4.71 16.22
CA HIS A 387 17.46 5.80 16.16
C HIS A 387 17.34 6.82 17.30
N ARG A 388 16.32 6.74 18.16
CA ARG A 388 15.99 7.72 19.21
C ARG A 388 17.15 8.02 20.15
N SER A 389 17.81 6.98 20.68
CA SER A 389 18.91 7.15 21.63
C SER A 389 20.10 7.93 21.06
N ARG A 390 20.35 7.73 19.77
CA ARG A 390 21.41 8.44 19.04
C ARG A 390 21.05 9.88 18.76
N LEU A 391 19.82 10.13 18.34
CA LEU A 391 19.32 11.48 18.10
C LEU A 391 19.29 12.34 19.36
N ALA A 392 19.05 11.70 20.52
CA ALA A 392 19.09 12.36 21.82
C ALA A 392 20.51 12.41 22.44
N ASN A 393 21.55 11.91 21.74
CA ASN A 393 22.92 11.80 22.22
C ASN A 393 23.09 11.05 23.57
N VAL A 394 22.13 10.18 23.92
CA VAL A 394 22.17 9.36 25.14
C VAL A 394 22.58 7.91 24.88
N ASN A 395 22.88 7.57 23.63
CA ASN A 395 23.25 6.21 23.24
C ASN A 395 24.48 5.71 24.01
N GLN A 396 25.49 6.55 24.26
CA GLN A 396 26.69 6.15 25.01
C GLN A 396 26.35 5.71 26.44
N LEU A 397 25.41 6.39 27.11
CA LEU A 397 24.96 6.01 28.45
C LEU A 397 24.17 4.71 28.43
N ILE A 398 23.30 4.51 27.45
CA ILE A 398 22.49 3.30 27.32
C ILE A 398 23.38 2.11 26.92
N ASP A 399 24.32 2.34 26.03
CA ASP A 399 25.18 1.30 25.47
C ASP A 399 26.21 0.76 26.49
N THR A 400 26.54 1.52 27.51
CA THR A 400 27.38 1.08 28.64
C THR A 400 26.64 0.27 29.69
N THR A 401 25.29 0.25 29.65
CA THR A 401 24.50 -0.53 30.62
C THR A 401 24.65 -2.05 30.39
N PRO A 402 24.62 -2.88 31.46
CA PRO A 402 24.72 -4.34 31.33
C PRO A 402 23.43 -5.01 30.82
N THR A 403 22.58 -4.26 30.11
CA THR A 403 21.32 -4.75 29.56
C THR A 403 21.56 -5.55 28.27
N PRO A 404 21.08 -6.79 28.13
CA PRO A 404 21.23 -7.56 26.91
C PRO A 404 20.57 -6.93 25.69
N ASN A 405 21.16 -7.09 24.49
CA ASN A 405 20.65 -6.51 23.23
C ASN A 405 19.21 -6.96 22.92
N TRP A 406 18.85 -8.21 23.26
CA TRP A 406 17.49 -8.71 23.01
C TRP A 406 16.41 -7.94 23.78
N ILE A 407 16.74 -7.39 24.97
CA ILE A 407 15.84 -6.57 25.76
C ILE A 407 15.70 -5.19 25.09
N LEU A 408 16.82 -4.58 24.66
CA LEU A 408 16.79 -3.24 24.04
C LEU A 408 16.05 -3.24 22.70
N LEU A 409 16.24 -4.28 21.87
CA LEU A 409 15.54 -4.42 20.61
C LEU A 409 14.09 -4.87 20.83
N GLY A 410 13.89 -5.84 21.73
CA GLY A 410 12.59 -6.41 22.05
C GLY A 410 11.62 -5.41 22.68
N SER A 411 12.12 -4.50 23.55
CA SER A 411 11.29 -3.45 24.14
C SER A 411 10.70 -2.50 23.09
N LYS A 412 11.51 -2.13 22.10
CA LYS A 412 11.08 -1.28 20.96
C LYS A 412 10.06 -2.00 20.10
N PHE A 413 10.29 -3.27 19.80
CA PHE A 413 9.36 -4.09 19.05
C PHE A 413 8.03 -4.25 19.80
N LEU A 414 8.08 -4.54 21.11
CA LEU A 414 6.87 -4.65 21.95
C LEU A 414 6.11 -3.31 22.04
N ALA A 415 6.81 -2.18 22.04
CA ALA A 415 6.18 -0.85 21.98
C ALA A 415 5.39 -0.64 20.68
N ILE A 416 5.91 -1.10 19.55
CA ILE A 416 5.19 -1.08 18.25
C ILE A 416 3.95 -1.98 18.31
N ILE A 417 4.05 -3.19 18.86
CA ILE A 417 2.89 -4.08 19.02
C ILE A 417 1.81 -3.42 19.88
N LYS A 418 2.19 -2.80 21.01
CA LYS A 418 1.23 -2.06 21.86
C LYS A 418 0.55 -0.92 21.12
N MET A 419 1.31 -0.18 20.29
CA MET A 419 0.77 0.86 19.42
C MET A 419 -0.24 0.30 18.41
N GLN A 420 0.10 -0.80 17.74
CA GLN A 420 -0.80 -1.47 16.79
C GLN A 420 -2.08 -1.95 17.48
N LEU A 421 -1.99 -2.52 18.68
CA LEU A 421 -3.15 -2.95 19.47
C LEU A 421 -4.10 -1.78 19.79
N ILE A 422 -3.57 -0.61 20.14
CA ILE A 422 -4.41 0.57 20.37
C ILE A 422 -5.11 0.98 19.07
N LEU A 423 -4.40 1.06 17.96
CA LEU A 423 -4.98 1.46 16.67
C LEU A 423 -6.09 0.49 16.23
N VAL A 424 -5.87 -0.80 16.39
CA VAL A 424 -6.88 -1.84 16.12
C VAL A 424 -8.09 -1.71 17.06
N SER A 425 -7.86 -1.42 18.35
CA SER A 425 -8.95 -1.18 19.30
C SER A 425 -9.79 0.06 18.94
N LEU A 426 -9.17 1.10 18.37
CA LEU A 426 -9.90 2.28 17.89
C LEU A 426 -10.83 1.95 16.72
N VAL A 427 -10.45 1.03 15.83
CA VAL A 427 -11.34 0.52 14.78
C VAL A 427 -12.57 -0.15 15.39
N MET A 428 -12.37 -1.04 16.37
CA MET A 428 -13.46 -1.69 17.09
C MET A 428 -14.39 -0.66 17.76
N ILE A 429 -13.82 0.29 18.51
CA ILE A 429 -14.60 1.32 19.22
C ILE A 429 -15.40 2.16 18.24
N SER A 430 -14.81 2.59 17.11
CA SER A 430 -15.52 3.39 16.10
C SER A 430 -16.67 2.61 15.44
N GLY A 431 -16.49 1.31 15.18
CA GLY A 431 -17.55 0.43 14.67
C GLY A 431 -18.71 0.29 15.66
N ILE A 432 -18.40 0.01 16.94
CA ILE A 432 -19.42 -0.10 18.01
C ILE A 432 -20.17 1.23 18.20
N LEU A 433 -19.46 2.37 18.21
CA LEU A 433 -20.11 3.68 18.33
C LEU A 433 -21.05 3.97 17.15
N PHE A 434 -20.66 3.56 15.93
CA PHE A 434 -21.51 3.69 14.77
C PHE A 434 -22.74 2.75 14.82
N GLN A 435 -22.59 1.54 15.34
CA GLN A 435 -23.71 0.61 15.60
C GLN A 435 -24.70 1.22 16.59
N ILE A 436 -24.22 1.76 17.70
CA ILE A 436 -25.05 2.45 18.70
C ILE A 436 -25.78 3.65 18.08
N TYR A 437 -25.08 4.46 17.26
CA TYR A 437 -25.69 5.61 16.59
C TYR A 437 -26.87 5.20 15.68
N ASN A 438 -26.79 4.02 15.04
CA ASN A 438 -27.87 3.47 14.20
C ASN A 438 -28.89 2.63 14.99
N GLY A 439 -28.85 2.60 16.34
CA GLY A 439 -29.76 1.82 17.15
C GLY A 439 -29.56 0.30 17.10
N TYR A 440 -28.39 -0.16 16.68
CA TYR A 440 -28.04 -1.57 16.60
C TYR A 440 -27.15 -1.97 17.79
N TYR A 441 -27.59 -2.94 18.58
CA TYR A 441 -26.95 -3.30 19.85
C TYR A 441 -26.37 -4.73 19.90
N ASP A 442 -26.46 -5.48 18.81
CA ASP A 442 -25.83 -6.79 18.68
C ASP A 442 -24.40 -6.66 18.18
N PHE A 443 -23.46 -6.42 19.11
CA PHE A 443 -22.09 -6.00 18.77
C PHE A 443 -21.15 -7.12 18.35
N GLU A 444 -21.50 -8.39 18.56
CA GLU A 444 -20.63 -9.54 18.25
C GLU A 444 -19.15 -9.30 18.61
N ILE A 445 -18.86 -8.93 19.87
CA ILE A 445 -17.50 -8.54 20.32
C ILE A 445 -16.47 -9.64 20.03
N GLY A 446 -16.86 -10.91 20.14
CA GLY A 446 -15.99 -12.04 19.80
C GLY A 446 -15.53 -12.01 18.34
N HIS A 447 -16.39 -11.59 17.42
CA HIS A 447 -16.06 -11.43 16.01
C HIS A 447 -15.07 -10.27 15.80
N TYR A 448 -15.29 -9.11 16.41
CA TYR A 448 -14.33 -7.99 16.40
C TYR A 448 -12.95 -8.42 16.87
N LEU A 449 -12.86 -9.10 18.02
CA LEU A 449 -11.58 -9.52 18.60
C LEU A 449 -10.88 -10.56 17.70
N TYR A 450 -11.64 -11.53 17.20
CA TYR A 450 -11.07 -12.57 16.35
C TYR A 450 -10.51 -12.00 15.04
N GLU A 451 -11.25 -11.11 14.36
CA GLU A 451 -10.81 -10.55 13.09
C GLU A 451 -9.70 -9.53 13.25
N LEU A 452 -9.84 -8.61 14.21
CA LEU A 452 -8.87 -7.54 14.40
C LEU A 452 -7.57 -8.03 15.06
N ILE A 453 -7.68 -8.81 16.13
CA ILE A 453 -6.50 -9.28 16.89
C ILE A 453 -6.01 -10.64 16.37
N GLY A 454 -6.92 -11.55 16.04
CA GLY A 454 -6.57 -12.89 15.57
C GLY A 454 -6.06 -12.91 14.12
N LEU A 455 -6.67 -12.15 13.21
CA LEU A 455 -6.34 -12.21 11.78
C LEU A 455 -5.51 -11.01 11.31
N SER A 456 -6.02 -9.79 11.52
CA SER A 456 -5.39 -8.57 10.97
C SER A 456 -4.06 -8.25 11.64
N MET A 457 -3.96 -8.42 12.96
CA MET A 457 -2.76 -8.11 13.74
C MET A 457 -1.53 -8.90 13.27
N ILE A 458 -1.70 -10.15 12.81
CA ILE A 458 -0.61 -10.97 12.30
C ILE A 458 0.08 -10.29 11.11
N SER A 459 -0.71 -9.70 10.21
CA SER A 459 -0.19 -8.96 9.04
C SER A 459 0.61 -7.72 9.44
N TYR A 460 0.14 -7.00 10.45
CA TYR A 460 0.86 -5.81 10.95
C TYR A 460 2.18 -6.18 11.64
N VAL A 461 2.19 -7.28 12.38
CA VAL A 461 3.42 -7.82 13.00
C VAL A 461 4.43 -8.24 11.95
N ILE A 462 4.02 -8.91 10.86
CA ILE A 462 4.90 -9.30 9.76
C ILE A 462 5.56 -8.05 9.14
N TRP A 463 4.81 -6.98 8.87
CA TRP A 463 5.37 -5.73 8.39
C TRP A 463 6.32 -5.06 9.39
N ALA A 464 6.01 -5.12 10.69
CA ALA A 464 6.89 -4.59 11.74
C ALA A 464 8.24 -5.33 11.79
N LEU A 465 8.26 -6.65 11.61
CA LEU A 465 9.48 -7.46 11.58
C LEU A 465 10.41 -7.05 10.42
N LEU A 466 9.86 -6.81 9.23
CA LEU A 466 10.62 -6.30 8.09
C LEU A 466 11.13 -4.87 8.35
N ALA A 467 10.28 -4.01 8.92
CA ALA A 467 10.66 -2.63 9.24
C ALA A 467 11.83 -2.58 10.22
N PHE A 468 11.87 -3.47 11.20
CA PHE A 468 13.00 -3.58 12.14
C PHE A 468 14.28 -3.98 11.44
N LEU A 469 14.24 -4.93 10.49
CA LEU A 469 15.41 -5.30 9.70
C LEU A 469 15.94 -4.11 8.89
N ILE A 470 15.09 -3.48 8.10
CA ILE A 470 15.47 -2.36 7.22
C ILE A 470 16.04 -1.20 8.05
N GLN A 471 15.38 -0.82 9.13
CA GLN A 471 15.82 0.28 10.01
C GLN A 471 17.09 -0.06 10.82
N THR A 472 17.38 -1.33 11.03
CA THR A 472 18.64 -1.75 11.67
C THR A 472 19.78 -1.73 10.66
N LEU A 473 19.57 -2.10 9.40
CA LEU A 473 20.59 -2.09 8.36
C LEU A 473 20.94 -0.69 7.89
N ILE A 474 19.96 0.20 7.83
CA ILE A 474 20.13 1.58 7.34
C ILE A 474 20.38 2.53 8.51
N THR A 475 21.37 3.38 8.36
CA THR A 475 21.75 4.37 9.39
C THR A 475 20.89 5.61 9.38
N ASP A 476 20.28 5.95 8.25
CA ASP A 476 19.38 7.08 8.11
C ASP A 476 17.92 6.63 8.23
N ARG A 477 17.22 7.15 9.23
CA ARG A 477 15.82 6.81 9.55
C ARG A 477 14.83 7.14 8.42
N TYR A 478 15.11 8.19 7.65
CA TYR A 478 14.23 8.63 6.56
C TYR A 478 14.37 7.75 5.31
N VAL A 479 15.60 7.35 5.01
CA VAL A 479 15.88 6.37 3.95
C VAL A 479 15.23 5.04 4.27
N GLY A 480 15.34 4.58 5.53
CA GLY A 480 14.68 3.35 5.97
C GLY A 480 13.16 3.42 5.88
N LEU A 481 12.55 4.53 6.30
CA LEU A 481 11.11 4.77 6.15
C LEU A 481 10.69 4.70 4.68
N PHE A 482 11.45 5.35 3.81
CA PHE A 482 11.15 5.35 2.39
C PHE A 482 11.18 3.95 1.78
N ILE A 483 12.23 3.17 2.05
CA ILE A 483 12.32 1.80 1.52
C ILE A 483 11.11 0.98 1.99
N MET A 484 10.64 1.18 3.23
CA MET A 484 9.44 0.52 3.71
C MET A 484 8.18 0.94 2.95
N ILE A 485 8.00 2.24 2.66
CA ILE A 485 6.88 2.74 1.85
C ILE A 485 6.95 2.17 0.43
N LEU A 486 8.13 2.18 -0.17
CA LEU A 486 8.35 1.65 -1.52
C LEU A 486 8.04 0.14 -1.60
N LEU A 487 8.47 -0.64 -0.61
CA LEU A 487 8.14 -2.06 -0.53
C LEU A 487 6.63 -2.28 -0.32
N PHE A 488 6.01 -1.48 0.55
CA PHE A 488 4.58 -1.59 0.84
C PHE A 488 3.69 -1.32 -0.38
N ILE A 489 4.06 -0.33 -1.20
CA ILE A 489 3.36 0.01 -2.44
C ILE A 489 3.80 -0.92 -3.60
N GLY A 490 5.09 -1.23 -3.69
CA GLY A 490 5.67 -1.97 -4.82
C GLY A 490 5.35 -3.46 -4.81
N ILE A 491 5.28 -4.12 -3.64
CA ILE A 491 5.02 -5.56 -3.57
C ILE A 491 3.65 -5.94 -4.19
N PRO A 492 2.53 -5.25 -3.93
CA PRO A 492 1.28 -5.52 -4.63
C PRO A 492 1.37 -5.36 -6.16
N LEU A 493 2.16 -4.38 -6.64
CA LEU A 493 2.34 -4.13 -8.06
C LEU A 493 3.14 -5.23 -8.79
N LEU A 494 3.86 -6.10 -8.06
CA LEU A 494 4.55 -7.25 -8.65
C LEU A 494 3.59 -8.22 -9.35
N GLY A 495 2.31 -8.24 -8.96
CA GLY A 495 1.26 -8.99 -9.66
C GLY A 495 1.09 -8.53 -11.10
N ALA A 496 1.08 -7.23 -11.32
CA ALA A 496 1.05 -6.63 -12.65
C ALA A 496 2.35 -6.88 -13.45
N ALA A 497 3.48 -7.13 -12.77
CA ALA A 497 4.77 -7.48 -13.40
C ALA A 497 4.93 -8.99 -13.66
N GLY A 498 3.84 -9.78 -13.64
CA GLY A 498 3.85 -11.22 -13.93
C GLY A 498 4.14 -12.13 -12.74
N LEU A 499 4.50 -11.57 -11.57
CA LEU A 499 4.61 -12.33 -10.32
C LEU A 499 3.22 -12.45 -9.67
N GLU A 500 2.32 -13.19 -10.30
CA GLU A 500 0.93 -13.31 -9.83
C GLU A 500 0.81 -14.06 -8.51
N GLN A 501 1.68 -15.04 -8.25
CA GLN A 501 1.59 -15.92 -7.09
C GLN A 501 1.86 -15.20 -5.78
N SER A 502 0.97 -15.36 -4.80
CA SER A 502 1.09 -14.77 -3.47
C SER A 502 2.31 -15.28 -2.68
N ILE A 503 2.83 -16.47 -3.02
CA ILE A 503 4.01 -17.05 -2.38
C ILE A 503 5.29 -16.23 -2.62
N PHE A 504 5.35 -15.41 -3.68
CA PHE A 504 6.49 -14.56 -4.00
C PHE A 504 6.30 -13.10 -3.55
N LYS A 505 5.12 -12.73 -3.05
CA LYS A 505 4.80 -11.36 -2.62
C LYS A 505 4.75 -11.29 -1.10
N TYR A 506 5.71 -10.57 -0.49
CA TYR A 506 5.82 -10.50 0.97
C TYR A 506 4.50 -10.10 1.64
N ASN A 507 4.12 -10.86 2.68
CA ASN A 507 2.89 -10.70 3.44
C ASN A 507 1.59 -10.88 2.64
N ALA A 508 1.67 -11.29 1.37
CA ALA A 508 0.50 -11.63 0.57
C ALA A 508 -0.04 -13.02 0.95
N GLY A 509 -1.21 -13.35 0.48
CA GLY A 509 -1.86 -14.63 0.70
C GLY A 509 -3.28 -14.63 0.16
N THR A 510 -3.99 -15.74 0.34
CA THR A 510 -5.42 -15.77 0.07
C THR A 510 -6.14 -14.93 1.11
N GLY A 511 -7.06 -14.07 0.67
CA GLY A 511 -7.97 -13.39 1.57
C GLY A 511 -8.89 -14.36 2.31
N TYR A 512 -9.54 -13.87 3.34
CA TYR A 512 -10.65 -14.53 3.99
C TYR A 512 -11.93 -13.74 3.74
N ALA A 513 -13.05 -14.42 3.71
CA ALA A 513 -14.36 -13.80 3.63
C ALA A 513 -15.24 -14.36 4.75
N TYR A 514 -15.95 -13.47 5.42
CA TYR A 514 -16.92 -13.85 6.45
C TYR A 514 -18.33 -13.84 5.84
N SER A 515 -19.12 -14.81 6.25
CA SER A 515 -20.54 -14.88 5.96
C SER A 515 -21.31 -15.27 7.22
N ASP A 516 -22.43 -14.61 7.48
CA ASP A 516 -23.33 -14.95 8.60
C ASP A 516 -23.82 -16.39 8.56
N MET A 517 -23.83 -17.03 7.38
CA MET A 517 -24.32 -18.40 7.19
C MET A 517 -23.27 -19.47 7.51
N ASN A 518 -22.00 -19.20 7.24
CA ASN A 518 -20.95 -20.23 7.31
C ASN A 518 -19.65 -19.71 8.02
N GLY A 519 -19.66 -18.51 8.60
CA GLY A 519 -18.50 -17.91 9.21
C GLY A 519 -17.39 -17.65 8.18
N TYR A 520 -16.15 -17.99 8.52
CA TYR A 520 -15.00 -17.86 7.61
C TYR A 520 -14.81 -19.07 6.67
N GLY A 521 -15.56 -20.14 6.88
CA GLY A 521 -15.47 -21.36 6.08
C GLY A 521 -14.04 -21.92 5.98
N SER A 522 -13.71 -22.54 4.84
CA SER A 522 -12.38 -23.12 4.58
C SER A 522 -11.29 -22.06 4.30
N SER A 523 -11.67 -20.81 4.04
CA SER A 523 -10.72 -19.73 3.69
C SER A 523 -9.71 -19.43 4.81
N ILE A 524 -10.11 -19.69 6.06
CA ILE A 524 -9.30 -19.38 7.23
C ILE A 524 -8.05 -20.28 7.33
N ASN A 525 -8.14 -21.56 6.98
CA ASN A 525 -7.01 -22.47 7.02
C ASN A 525 -5.93 -22.06 6.01
N ARG A 526 -6.34 -21.66 4.81
CA ARG A 526 -5.42 -21.13 3.78
C ARG A 526 -4.76 -19.84 4.24
N PHE A 527 -5.54 -18.94 4.82
CA PHE A 527 -5.01 -17.68 5.38
C PHE A 527 -3.90 -17.96 6.40
N PHE A 528 -4.14 -18.82 7.40
CA PHE A 528 -3.13 -19.12 8.43
C PHE A 528 -1.89 -19.78 7.84
N LEU A 529 -2.01 -20.65 6.84
CA LEU A 529 -0.87 -21.30 6.20
C LEU A 529 0.05 -20.26 5.53
N TYR A 530 -0.50 -19.30 4.79
CA TYR A 530 0.26 -18.17 4.22
C TYR A 530 0.86 -17.29 5.32
N LYS A 531 0.13 -17.06 6.42
CA LYS A 531 0.64 -16.22 7.53
C LYS A 531 1.74 -16.91 8.31
N ILE A 532 1.70 -18.22 8.49
CA ILE A 532 2.81 -19.02 9.08
C ILE A 532 4.05 -18.92 8.19
N TYR A 533 3.89 -19.05 6.87
CA TYR A 533 4.98 -18.89 5.90
C TYR A 533 5.65 -17.54 6.02
N TRP A 534 4.90 -16.43 5.97
CA TRP A 534 5.45 -15.09 6.04
C TRP A 534 5.93 -14.68 7.43
N LEU A 535 5.27 -15.16 8.48
CA LEU A 535 5.70 -14.91 9.87
C LEU A 535 7.04 -15.58 10.16
N SER A 536 7.25 -16.81 9.67
CA SER A 536 8.54 -17.50 9.84
C SER A 536 9.69 -16.73 9.17
N LEU A 537 9.48 -16.19 7.95
CA LEU A 537 10.45 -15.30 7.30
C LEU A 537 10.64 -13.99 8.08
N GLY A 538 9.56 -13.41 8.59
CA GLY A 538 9.62 -12.21 9.44
C GLY A 538 10.45 -12.45 10.71
N LEU A 539 10.33 -13.62 11.33
CA LEU A 539 11.14 -14.00 12.49
C LEU A 539 12.61 -14.20 12.13
N VAL A 540 12.92 -14.73 10.94
CA VAL A 540 14.29 -14.71 10.39
C VAL A 540 14.80 -13.27 10.30
N PHE A 541 14.02 -12.34 9.79
CA PHE A 541 14.39 -10.91 9.70
C PHE A 541 14.64 -10.31 11.08
N TYR A 542 13.87 -10.70 12.09
CA TYR A 542 14.08 -10.23 13.45
C TYR A 542 15.38 -10.77 14.07
N VAL A 543 15.71 -12.05 13.83
CA VAL A 543 17.01 -12.60 14.25
C VAL A 543 18.16 -11.88 13.55
N LEU A 544 18.04 -11.59 12.25
CA LEU A 544 19.01 -10.80 11.53
C LEU A 544 19.12 -9.37 12.11
N SER A 545 18.00 -8.72 12.42
CA SER A 545 18.00 -7.41 13.09
C SER A 545 18.79 -7.43 14.38
N TYR A 546 18.63 -8.49 15.19
CA TYR A 546 19.40 -8.66 16.42
C TYR A 546 20.90 -8.83 16.15
N LEU A 547 21.30 -9.59 15.15
CA LEU A 547 22.71 -9.82 14.81
C LEU A 547 23.39 -8.51 14.34
N PHE A 548 22.70 -7.71 13.54
CA PHE A 548 23.20 -6.43 13.01
C PHE A 548 22.99 -5.24 13.95
N TYR A 549 22.24 -5.40 15.03
CA TYR A 549 22.05 -4.33 16.02
C TYR A 549 23.37 -3.97 16.69
N PHE A 550 23.79 -2.73 16.58
CA PHE A 550 25.10 -2.30 17.09
C PHE A 550 24.96 -1.30 18.23
N ARG A 551 25.93 -1.34 19.15
CA ARG A 551 26.15 -0.40 20.24
C ARG A 551 27.43 0.39 20.00
N GLY A 552 27.51 1.58 20.55
CA GLY A 552 28.68 2.45 20.46
C GLY A 552 28.66 3.37 19.24
N LEU A 553 29.84 3.74 18.77
CA LEU A 553 30.01 4.64 17.64
C LEU A 553 29.51 4.03 16.33
N PRO A 554 29.04 4.85 15.37
CA PRO A 554 28.62 4.34 14.08
C PRO A 554 29.77 3.64 13.39
N SER A 555 29.60 2.34 13.17
CA SER A 555 30.58 1.49 12.49
C SER A 555 30.25 1.39 11.00
N SER A 556 31.29 1.17 10.18
CA SER A 556 31.11 0.89 8.76
C SER A 556 30.28 -0.39 8.56
N PHE A 557 29.64 -0.56 7.41
CA PHE A 557 28.87 -1.76 7.12
C PHE A 557 29.71 -3.05 7.21
N LYS A 558 30.99 -2.97 6.84
CA LYS A 558 31.96 -4.09 6.97
C LYS A 558 32.14 -4.51 8.42
N GLU A 559 32.31 -3.56 9.34
CA GLU A 559 32.45 -3.83 10.78
C GLU A 559 31.18 -4.45 11.36
N ARG A 560 30.01 -4.02 10.90
CA ARG A 560 28.72 -4.60 11.28
C ARG A 560 28.58 -6.07 10.86
N ILE A 561 29.11 -6.45 9.68
CA ILE A 561 29.15 -7.83 9.22
C ILE A 561 30.07 -8.66 10.15
N VAL A 562 31.24 -8.12 10.51
CA VAL A 562 32.16 -8.81 11.45
C VAL A 562 31.48 -9.00 12.80
N LEU A 563 30.80 -7.96 13.32
CA LEU A 563 30.04 -8.04 14.56
C LEU A 563 28.91 -9.08 14.49
N ALA A 564 28.15 -9.11 13.40
CA ALA A 564 27.09 -10.10 13.18
C ALA A 564 27.65 -11.52 13.17
N LYS A 565 28.76 -11.75 12.47
CA LYS A 565 29.46 -13.05 12.46
C LYS A 565 29.91 -13.46 13.86
N SER A 566 30.47 -12.55 14.66
CA SER A 566 30.91 -12.83 16.03
C SER A 566 29.76 -13.22 16.97
N ARG A 567 28.56 -12.66 16.75
CA ARG A 567 27.33 -12.96 17.49
C ARG A 567 26.60 -14.21 17.00
N PHE A 568 26.90 -14.67 15.79
CA PHE A 568 26.31 -15.86 15.19
C PHE A 568 26.84 -17.13 15.85
N LYS A 569 26.61 -17.27 17.17
CA LYS A 569 27.07 -18.37 18.04
C LYS A 569 25.96 -18.77 19.01
N GLY A 570 26.07 -19.97 19.55
CA GLY A 570 25.18 -20.48 20.60
C GLY A 570 23.76 -20.78 20.09
N LYS A 571 22.75 -20.07 20.62
CA LYS A 571 21.33 -20.32 20.31
C LYS A 571 20.84 -19.66 19.02
N TYR A 572 21.49 -18.62 18.53
CA TYR A 572 20.99 -17.83 17.38
C TYR A 572 21.01 -18.59 16.05
N PRO A 573 22.06 -19.36 15.70
CA PRO A 573 22.02 -20.23 14.53
C PRO A 573 20.89 -21.27 14.59
N LYS A 574 20.59 -21.78 15.79
CA LYS A 574 19.50 -22.75 15.99
C LYS A 574 18.14 -22.12 15.75
N PHE A 575 17.90 -20.91 16.27
CA PHE A 575 16.65 -20.17 16.01
C PHE A 575 16.50 -19.83 14.52
N LEU A 576 17.57 -19.35 13.89
CA LEU A 576 17.55 -19.03 12.46
C LEU A 576 17.28 -20.28 11.63
N GLY A 577 17.96 -21.39 11.91
CA GLY A 577 17.73 -22.68 11.25
C GLY A 577 16.29 -23.20 11.45
N PHE A 578 15.74 -23.07 12.64
CA PHE A 578 14.36 -23.47 12.95
C PHE A 578 13.34 -22.66 12.16
N PHE A 579 13.47 -21.31 12.13
CA PHE A 579 12.54 -20.48 11.38
C PHE A 579 12.69 -20.65 9.86
N LEU A 580 13.90 -20.85 9.35
CA LEU A 580 14.13 -21.20 7.94
C LEU A 580 13.53 -22.55 7.58
N LEU A 581 13.61 -23.54 8.47
CA LEU A 581 12.99 -24.84 8.25
C LEU A 581 11.46 -24.70 8.13
N ILE A 582 10.81 -23.93 9.02
CA ILE A 582 9.37 -23.67 8.92
C ILE A 582 9.05 -22.94 7.62
N PHE A 583 9.85 -21.93 7.25
CA PHE A 583 9.68 -21.16 6.03
C PHE A 583 9.75 -22.06 4.79
N PHE A 584 10.78 -22.88 4.65
CA PHE A 584 10.92 -23.74 3.48
C PHE A 584 9.91 -24.89 3.48
N SER A 585 9.57 -25.46 4.64
CA SER A 585 8.55 -26.53 4.72
C SER A 585 7.17 -26.00 4.35
N SER A 586 6.74 -24.86 4.92
CA SER A 586 5.44 -24.27 4.60
C SER A 586 5.40 -23.71 3.17
N GLY A 587 6.50 -23.13 2.69
CA GLY A 587 6.63 -22.65 1.32
C GLY A 587 6.64 -23.80 0.30
N GLY A 588 7.35 -24.89 0.59
CA GLY A 588 7.36 -26.10 -0.23
C GLY A 588 5.98 -26.76 -0.32
N TYR A 589 5.26 -26.81 0.82
CA TYR A 589 3.89 -27.30 0.83
C TYR A 589 2.94 -26.41 0.02
N LEU A 590 3.01 -25.08 0.22
CA LEU A 590 2.23 -24.12 -0.57
C LEU A 590 2.53 -24.23 -2.07
N TYR A 591 3.80 -24.35 -2.44
CA TYR A 591 4.20 -24.49 -3.83
C TYR A 591 3.68 -25.80 -4.44
N TYR A 592 3.78 -26.91 -3.71
CA TYR A 592 3.27 -28.22 -4.12
C TYR A 592 1.76 -28.18 -4.37
N GLU A 593 1.00 -27.62 -3.42
CA GLU A 593 -0.45 -27.49 -3.53
C GLU A 593 -0.89 -26.57 -4.70
N THR A 594 -0.17 -25.48 -4.93
CA THR A 594 -0.60 -24.45 -5.90
C THR A 594 -0.06 -24.67 -7.31
N ASN A 595 0.98 -25.47 -7.51
CA ASN A 595 1.64 -25.63 -8.82
C ASN A 595 1.74 -27.09 -9.28
N VAL A 596 1.76 -28.06 -8.35
CA VAL A 596 1.91 -29.48 -8.69
C VAL A 596 0.58 -30.20 -8.66
N LEU A 597 -0.15 -30.15 -7.53
CA LEU A 597 -1.47 -30.79 -7.43
C LEU A 597 -2.54 -30.05 -8.24
N ASN A 598 -2.45 -28.73 -8.29
CA ASN A 598 -3.41 -27.89 -8.95
C ASN A 598 -2.68 -27.07 -10.02
N LYS A 599 -2.77 -27.52 -11.27
CA LYS A 599 -2.17 -26.79 -12.38
C LYS A 599 -2.84 -25.43 -12.52
N ARG A 600 -2.11 -24.39 -12.18
CA ARG A 600 -2.58 -23.04 -12.32
C ARG A 600 -2.37 -22.56 -13.76
N THR A 601 -3.38 -21.94 -14.34
CA THR A 601 -3.25 -21.15 -15.57
C THR A 601 -2.89 -19.71 -15.22
N THR A 602 -1.91 -19.15 -15.88
CA THR A 602 -1.58 -17.72 -15.78
C THR A 602 -2.65 -16.89 -16.48
N ALA A 603 -2.75 -15.59 -16.17
CA ALA A 603 -3.68 -14.70 -16.83
C ALA A 603 -3.51 -14.72 -18.36
N LYS A 604 -2.28 -14.75 -18.86
CA LYS A 604 -1.97 -14.85 -20.29
C LYS A 604 -2.42 -16.18 -20.91
N GLU A 605 -2.15 -17.28 -20.22
CA GLU A 605 -2.63 -18.60 -20.68
C GLU A 605 -4.16 -18.64 -20.75
N SER A 606 -4.84 -18.08 -19.74
CA SER A 606 -6.30 -17.99 -19.72
C SER A 606 -6.83 -17.12 -20.87
N GLU A 607 -6.17 -16.00 -21.16
CA GLU A 607 -6.53 -15.13 -22.31
C GLU A 607 -6.31 -15.85 -23.63
N LEU A 608 -5.17 -16.51 -23.83
CA LEU A 608 -4.90 -17.30 -25.00
C LEU A 608 -5.92 -18.43 -25.20
N GLN A 609 -6.25 -19.13 -24.13
CA GLN A 609 -7.31 -20.16 -24.16
C GLN A 609 -8.66 -19.59 -24.58
N THR A 610 -9.01 -18.40 -24.07
CA THR A 610 -10.26 -17.72 -24.46
C THR A 610 -10.25 -17.36 -25.97
N VAL A 611 -9.13 -16.82 -26.47
CA VAL A 611 -8.97 -16.50 -27.88
C VAL A 611 -9.03 -17.75 -28.76
N GLU A 612 -8.37 -18.84 -28.35
CA GLU A 612 -8.43 -20.11 -29.06
C GLU A 612 -9.83 -20.73 -29.05
N TRP A 613 -10.52 -20.67 -27.91
CA TRP A 613 -11.91 -21.10 -27.78
C TRP A 613 -12.81 -20.32 -28.74
N GLU A 614 -12.69 -19.00 -28.76
CA GLU A 614 -13.48 -18.16 -29.65
C GLU A 614 -13.23 -18.52 -31.13
N LYS A 615 -11.95 -18.63 -31.56
CA LYS A 615 -11.58 -19.00 -32.93
C LYS A 615 -12.12 -20.37 -33.33
N LYS A 616 -12.13 -21.33 -32.37
CA LYS A 616 -12.53 -22.72 -32.65
C LYS A 616 -14.05 -22.88 -32.70
N TYR A 617 -14.77 -22.18 -31.82
CA TYR A 617 -16.19 -22.42 -31.58
C TYR A 617 -17.14 -21.32 -32.05
N LYS A 618 -16.68 -20.11 -32.38
CA LYS A 618 -17.50 -19.01 -32.91
C LYS A 618 -18.32 -19.38 -34.15
N LYS A 619 -17.82 -20.30 -34.95
CA LYS A 619 -18.55 -20.83 -36.12
C LYS A 619 -19.90 -21.47 -35.79
N TYR A 620 -20.10 -21.89 -34.53
CA TYR A 620 -21.33 -22.51 -34.06
C TYR A 620 -22.33 -21.52 -33.45
N GLU A 621 -22.00 -20.24 -33.38
CA GLU A 621 -22.82 -19.21 -32.71
C GLU A 621 -24.24 -19.10 -33.27
N ASN A 622 -24.39 -19.27 -34.57
CA ASN A 622 -25.67 -19.12 -35.27
C ASN A 622 -26.43 -20.47 -35.51
N TYR A 623 -25.94 -21.56 -34.92
CA TYR A 623 -26.65 -22.85 -35.05
C TYR A 623 -27.85 -22.90 -34.12
N ASP A 624 -28.99 -23.32 -34.67
CA ASP A 624 -30.21 -23.52 -33.89
C ASP A 624 -29.99 -24.56 -32.82
N GLN A 625 -30.39 -24.23 -31.57
CA GLN A 625 -30.33 -25.12 -30.43
C GLN A 625 -31.69 -25.19 -29.71
N PRO A 626 -32.06 -26.36 -29.13
CA PRO A 626 -33.31 -26.48 -28.39
C PRO A 626 -33.24 -25.64 -27.12
N ARG A 627 -34.35 -25.03 -26.72
CA ARG A 627 -34.48 -24.24 -25.51
C ARG A 627 -34.88 -25.10 -24.31
N ILE A 628 -34.23 -24.94 -23.17
CA ILE A 628 -34.64 -25.56 -21.93
C ILE A 628 -35.97 -24.94 -21.48
N VAL A 629 -36.98 -25.79 -21.30
CA VAL A 629 -38.33 -25.37 -20.89
C VAL A 629 -38.72 -25.86 -19.48
N SER A 630 -38.06 -26.91 -18.98
CA SER A 630 -38.25 -27.42 -17.65
C SER A 630 -36.94 -27.95 -17.07
N VAL A 631 -36.75 -27.71 -15.79
CA VAL A 631 -35.54 -28.11 -15.04
C VAL A 631 -36.00 -28.78 -13.74
N LYS A 632 -35.56 -30.02 -13.52
CA LYS A 632 -35.70 -30.71 -12.24
C LYS A 632 -34.31 -31.10 -11.78
N VAL A 633 -33.89 -30.66 -10.58
CA VAL A 633 -32.57 -30.95 -10.03
C VAL A 633 -32.69 -31.35 -8.57
N ASP A 634 -32.05 -32.45 -8.23
CA ASP A 634 -31.86 -32.90 -6.86
C ASP A 634 -30.40 -32.62 -6.48
N VAL A 635 -30.16 -31.84 -5.39
CA VAL A 635 -28.85 -31.38 -4.99
C VAL A 635 -28.53 -31.83 -3.56
N ASN A 636 -27.39 -32.49 -3.39
CA ASN A 636 -26.82 -32.83 -2.09
C ASN A 636 -25.65 -31.91 -1.81
N ILE A 637 -25.72 -31.13 -0.73
CA ILE A 637 -24.69 -30.16 -0.34
C ILE A 637 -23.97 -30.67 0.90
N PHE A 638 -22.63 -30.66 0.85
CA PHE A 638 -21.75 -31.06 1.95
C PHE A 638 -20.97 -29.84 2.47
N PRO A 639 -21.53 -29.04 3.40
CA PRO A 639 -20.95 -27.75 3.81
C PRO A 639 -19.56 -27.84 4.43
N LYS A 640 -19.21 -28.97 5.06
CA LYS A 640 -17.90 -29.17 5.70
C LYS A 640 -16.76 -29.31 4.70
N THR A 641 -17.02 -29.98 3.58
CA THR A 641 -16.03 -30.23 2.52
C THR A 641 -16.19 -29.27 1.35
N LEU A 642 -17.28 -28.50 1.33
CA LEU A 642 -17.71 -27.65 0.22
C LEU A 642 -18.04 -28.43 -1.07
N ASP A 643 -18.26 -29.75 -0.94
CA ASP A 643 -18.68 -30.57 -2.06
C ASP A 643 -20.18 -30.41 -2.34
N ALA A 644 -20.56 -30.60 -3.58
CA ALA A 644 -21.95 -30.65 -3.98
C ALA A 644 -22.14 -31.70 -5.09
N ASP A 645 -23.06 -32.60 -4.88
CA ASP A 645 -23.50 -33.58 -5.90
C ASP A 645 -24.88 -33.13 -6.40
N ALA A 646 -25.03 -33.01 -7.71
CA ALA A 646 -26.30 -32.66 -8.32
C ALA A 646 -26.65 -33.69 -9.41
N SER A 647 -27.90 -34.11 -9.45
CA SER A 647 -28.47 -34.91 -10.54
C SER A 647 -29.78 -34.30 -10.98
N GLY A 648 -30.05 -34.34 -12.27
CA GLY A 648 -31.29 -33.72 -12.76
C GLY A 648 -31.64 -34.03 -14.19
N THR A 649 -32.73 -33.45 -14.61
CA THR A 649 -33.27 -33.56 -15.96
C THR A 649 -33.61 -32.20 -16.52
N TYR A 650 -33.12 -31.92 -17.73
CA TYR A 650 -33.55 -30.79 -18.54
C TYR A 650 -34.53 -31.31 -19.62
N VAL A 651 -35.69 -30.70 -19.71
CA VAL A 651 -36.58 -30.87 -20.85
C VAL A 651 -36.31 -29.72 -21.81
N MET A 652 -35.86 -30.05 -23.01
CA MET A 652 -35.53 -29.10 -24.05
C MET A 652 -36.45 -29.25 -25.22
N VAL A 653 -36.90 -28.16 -25.83
CA VAL A 653 -37.85 -28.15 -26.94
C VAL A 653 -37.26 -27.35 -28.10
N ASN A 654 -37.33 -27.89 -29.30
CA ASN A 654 -37.02 -27.14 -30.50
C ASN A 654 -38.10 -26.09 -30.76
N LYS A 655 -37.80 -24.84 -30.38
CA LYS A 655 -38.69 -23.68 -30.62
C LYS A 655 -38.33 -22.92 -31.89
N THR A 656 -37.42 -23.45 -32.70
CA THR A 656 -37.04 -22.84 -33.99
C THR A 656 -37.91 -23.39 -35.12
N SER A 657 -37.81 -22.79 -36.30
CA SER A 657 -38.50 -23.27 -37.50
C SER A 657 -37.71 -24.34 -38.25
N ASN A 658 -36.49 -24.64 -37.81
CA ASN A 658 -35.56 -25.53 -38.50
C ASN A 658 -35.40 -26.87 -37.75
N LEU A 659 -34.92 -27.88 -38.47
CA LEU A 659 -34.52 -29.16 -37.90
C LEU A 659 -33.26 -28.99 -37.09
N ILE A 660 -33.15 -29.57 -35.89
CA ILE A 660 -31.98 -29.62 -35.07
C ILE A 660 -31.42 -31.04 -35.04
N ASP A 661 -30.31 -31.28 -35.65
CA ASP A 661 -29.61 -32.59 -35.72
C ASP A 661 -28.44 -32.70 -34.74
N SER A 662 -27.94 -31.56 -34.21
CA SER A 662 -26.74 -31.50 -33.39
C SER A 662 -27.00 -30.69 -32.12
N LEU A 663 -26.55 -31.20 -30.96
CA LEU A 663 -26.67 -30.55 -29.67
C LEU A 663 -25.31 -30.14 -29.17
N PHE A 664 -25.20 -28.91 -28.69
CA PHE A 664 -23.95 -28.34 -28.14
C PHE A 664 -24.07 -28.20 -26.62
N LEU A 665 -23.17 -28.85 -25.91
CA LEU A 665 -23.12 -28.77 -24.45
C LEU A 665 -21.82 -28.03 -24.06
N ASN A 666 -22.00 -26.93 -23.34
CA ASN A 666 -20.91 -26.29 -22.62
C ASN A 666 -21.14 -26.54 -21.14
N HIS A 667 -20.21 -27.20 -20.47
CA HIS A 667 -20.35 -27.61 -19.09
C HIS A 667 -19.18 -27.10 -18.22
N GLY A 668 -19.34 -27.06 -16.91
CA GLY A 668 -18.28 -26.64 -15.99
C GLY A 668 -17.21 -27.73 -15.80
N ASN A 669 -16.11 -27.38 -15.11
CA ASN A 669 -14.98 -28.29 -14.80
C ASN A 669 -15.31 -29.41 -13.80
N SER A 670 -16.59 -29.61 -13.43
CA SER A 670 -17.02 -30.66 -12.53
C SER A 670 -17.16 -31.99 -13.27
N ILE A 671 -16.91 -33.09 -12.57
CA ILE A 671 -17.14 -34.42 -13.14
C ILE A 671 -18.63 -34.54 -13.50
N SER A 672 -18.93 -34.68 -14.77
CA SER A 672 -20.28 -34.67 -15.27
C SER A 672 -20.51 -35.87 -16.18
N THR A 673 -21.71 -36.47 -16.09
CA THR A 673 -22.20 -37.45 -17.05
C THR A 673 -23.45 -36.90 -17.67
N PHE A 674 -23.59 -37.07 -19.00
CA PHE A 674 -24.73 -36.58 -19.77
C PHE A 674 -25.34 -37.72 -20.56
N GLU A 675 -26.67 -37.90 -20.47
CA GLU A 675 -27.41 -38.91 -21.21
C GLU A 675 -28.66 -38.28 -21.82
N PHE A 676 -28.93 -38.58 -23.06
CA PHE A 676 -30.17 -38.14 -23.74
C PHE A 676 -31.14 -39.29 -23.86
N ASN A 677 -32.43 -38.99 -23.82
CA ASN A 677 -33.50 -39.98 -24.05
C ASN A 677 -33.66 -40.37 -25.52
N LYS A 678 -32.94 -39.71 -26.45
CA LYS A 678 -32.89 -40.05 -27.88
C LYS A 678 -31.51 -40.55 -28.26
N GLU A 679 -31.43 -41.49 -29.19
CA GLU A 679 -30.15 -42.03 -29.68
C GLU A 679 -29.31 -40.93 -30.30
N ASN A 680 -28.06 -40.88 -29.89
CA ASN A 680 -27.10 -39.87 -30.30
C ASN A 680 -25.69 -40.45 -30.35
N ASP A 681 -24.82 -39.83 -31.11
CA ASP A 681 -23.40 -40.15 -31.19
C ASP A 681 -22.59 -38.92 -30.72
N LEU A 682 -21.60 -39.11 -29.84
CA LEU A 682 -20.70 -38.08 -29.43
C LEU A 682 -19.68 -37.82 -30.55
N VAL A 683 -19.78 -36.67 -31.20
CA VAL A 683 -18.95 -36.28 -32.35
C VAL A 683 -17.68 -35.56 -31.93
N LEU A 684 -17.78 -34.76 -30.88
CA LEU A 684 -16.67 -33.99 -30.33
C LEU A 684 -16.76 -33.99 -28.80
N GLU A 685 -15.66 -34.35 -28.16
CA GLU A 685 -15.45 -34.15 -26.72
C GLU A 685 -14.19 -33.29 -26.53
N ASP A 686 -14.35 -32.09 -26.04
CA ASP A 686 -13.23 -31.18 -25.78
C ASP A 686 -13.08 -30.95 -24.27
N THR A 687 -12.27 -31.76 -23.65
CA THR A 687 -12.00 -31.71 -22.21
C THR A 687 -11.23 -30.45 -21.77
N LEU A 688 -10.54 -29.74 -22.70
CA LEU A 688 -9.83 -28.51 -22.39
C LEU A 688 -10.80 -27.34 -22.21
N TYR A 689 -11.81 -27.29 -23.07
CA TYR A 689 -12.80 -26.20 -23.08
C TYR A 689 -14.16 -26.63 -22.53
N ASN A 690 -14.31 -27.90 -22.09
CA ASN A 690 -15.56 -28.49 -21.59
C ASN A 690 -16.72 -28.28 -22.57
N PHE A 691 -16.45 -28.56 -23.85
CA PHE A 691 -17.43 -28.37 -24.92
C PHE A 691 -17.61 -29.64 -25.71
N ASP A 692 -18.85 -30.18 -25.68
CA ASP A 692 -19.20 -31.42 -26.34
C ASP A 692 -20.23 -31.20 -27.45
N ILE A 693 -20.12 -31.98 -28.54
CA ILE A 693 -21.06 -31.98 -29.64
C ILE A 693 -21.62 -33.36 -29.77
N TYR A 694 -22.97 -33.48 -29.64
CA TYR A 694 -23.73 -34.69 -29.82
C TYR A 694 -24.55 -34.60 -31.11
N LYS A 695 -24.44 -35.59 -32.00
CA LYS A 695 -25.28 -35.71 -33.20
C LYS A 695 -26.44 -36.67 -32.97
N LEU A 696 -27.64 -36.19 -33.15
CA LEU A 696 -28.86 -37.00 -33.00
C LEU A 696 -29.02 -37.91 -34.21
N LYS A 697 -29.38 -39.20 -34.00
CA LYS A 697 -29.73 -40.11 -35.10
C LYS A 697 -31.06 -39.74 -35.78
N GLN A 698 -31.97 -39.14 -35.00
CA GLN A 698 -33.18 -38.52 -35.50
C GLN A 698 -33.21 -37.05 -35.12
N ALA A 699 -33.23 -36.17 -36.11
CA ALA A 699 -33.32 -34.74 -35.91
C ALA A 699 -34.61 -34.33 -35.19
N LEU A 700 -34.55 -33.27 -34.39
CA LEU A 700 -35.70 -32.67 -33.72
C LEU A 700 -36.46 -31.77 -34.68
N ASN A 701 -37.72 -32.15 -35.01
CA ASN A 701 -38.60 -31.24 -35.74
C ASN A 701 -38.99 -30.02 -34.86
N PRO A 702 -39.47 -28.94 -35.48
CA PRO A 702 -40.06 -27.84 -34.75
C PRO A 702 -41.18 -28.34 -33.80
N GLY A 703 -41.08 -28.00 -32.52
CA GLY A 703 -41.97 -28.44 -31.47
C GLY A 703 -41.60 -29.77 -30.76
N ASP A 704 -40.66 -30.55 -31.29
CA ASP A 704 -40.19 -31.78 -30.66
C ASP A 704 -39.41 -31.49 -29.38
N SER A 705 -39.53 -32.42 -28.41
CA SER A 705 -38.79 -32.36 -27.13
C SER A 705 -37.71 -33.43 -27.04
N ILE A 706 -36.67 -33.12 -26.25
CA ILE A 706 -35.63 -34.05 -25.83
C ILE A 706 -35.30 -33.83 -24.37
N ASN A 707 -35.04 -34.92 -23.65
CA ASN A 707 -34.62 -34.86 -22.25
C ASN A 707 -33.10 -35.10 -22.15
N LEU A 708 -32.46 -34.27 -21.39
CA LEU A 708 -31.04 -34.43 -20.97
C LEU A 708 -31.02 -34.79 -19.48
N PHE A 709 -30.52 -35.97 -19.17
CA PHE A 709 -30.20 -36.39 -17.81
C PHE A 709 -28.74 -36.07 -17.52
N PHE A 710 -28.47 -35.51 -16.35
CA PHE A 710 -27.13 -35.16 -15.98
C PHE A 710 -26.84 -35.50 -14.52
N THR A 711 -25.57 -35.83 -14.26
CA THR A 711 -25.01 -35.95 -12.91
C THR A 711 -23.72 -35.14 -12.84
N VAL A 712 -23.64 -34.25 -11.85
CA VAL A 712 -22.51 -33.36 -11.64
C VAL A 712 -21.97 -33.59 -10.24
N LYS A 713 -20.67 -33.80 -10.11
CA LYS A 713 -19.98 -33.89 -8.82
C LYS A 713 -19.00 -32.73 -8.72
N ASN A 714 -19.36 -31.72 -7.97
CA ASN A 714 -18.51 -30.58 -7.73
C ASN A 714 -17.68 -30.79 -6.46
N LYS A 715 -16.37 -30.95 -6.62
CA LYS A 715 -15.39 -31.04 -5.53
C LYS A 715 -14.42 -29.88 -5.64
N PRO A 716 -14.76 -28.73 -5.09
CA PRO A 716 -13.92 -27.54 -5.21
C PRO A 716 -12.61 -27.77 -4.49
N ASN A 717 -11.52 -27.32 -5.11
CA ASN A 717 -10.24 -27.31 -4.44
C ASN A 717 -10.23 -26.23 -3.36
N THR A 718 -10.11 -26.65 -2.09
CA THR A 718 -10.11 -25.73 -0.95
C THR A 718 -8.84 -24.89 -0.84
N MET A 719 -7.76 -25.23 -1.55
CA MET A 719 -6.48 -24.50 -1.53
C MET A 719 -6.36 -23.46 -2.64
N ILE A 720 -6.98 -23.67 -3.80
CA ILE A 720 -7.04 -22.69 -4.88
C ILE A 720 -8.50 -22.22 -4.98
N ARG A 721 -8.71 -20.91 -4.87
CA ARG A 721 -10.00 -20.34 -5.21
C ARG A 721 -10.08 -20.39 -6.75
N ASN A 722 -10.87 -21.28 -7.29
CA ASN A 722 -11.24 -21.19 -8.70
C ASN A 722 -11.98 -19.85 -8.88
N ASN A 723 -11.38 -18.94 -9.63
CA ASN A 723 -12.00 -17.67 -10.02
C ASN A 723 -13.10 -17.89 -11.09
N SER A 724 -13.76 -19.03 -11.06
CA SER A 724 -14.92 -19.30 -11.88
C SER A 724 -16.17 -19.07 -11.04
N SER A 725 -16.55 -17.83 -10.92
CA SER A 725 -17.94 -17.38 -10.74
C SER A 725 -18.01 -15.91 -11.08
#